data_9de6d94fbfb0f6d1aeec64d89b26dc88
#
_entry.id   9de6d94fbfb0f6d1aeec64d89b26dc88
#
_cell.length_a   1.000
_cell.length_b   1.000
_cell.length_c   1.000
_cell.angle_alpha   90.00
_cell.angle_beta   90.00
_cell.angle_gamma   90.00
#
_symmetry.space_group_name_H-M   'P 1'
#
loop_
_entity.id
_entity.type
_entity.pdbx_description
1 polymer ?
#
loop_
_entity_poly.entity_id
_entity_poly.type
_entity_poly.pdbx_seq_one_letter_code
_entity_poly.pdbx_strand_id
1 'polypeptide(L)'
;MKKTVKAVAILALLNTCAYAQEKDSTKVNQLKEVVLSDTKFELRQEKSGKVIEVITAQDLEKKSGQSLPTVLSQAAGMEINGNQSANGKNLGYYIRGGKNRQILILIDGIPVTDASGISFEYDLRLLPVEQVERIEIMKGAASTLYGTGAATGVINITLKKSAKKEIEGNAYVNIGSNNTTDNHKYNGQDFNQGLSVNGNLKKVNYFAGFNSTETKGMSQIAGENYEPDSFSRQNLLGKLGFKAIEKLTLDFFGNYDKIKNDYDLTFDNTDFNDTDANVTTSEQIRFGVAPKYKYNKGEFILNSGFTKITRDYNELNTYSNTIDFSLYESRSVVLDGFNKYSFSKQLFVVLGANYQFNDMKSQTPFSSIANENTKFNILDGYTTLVYNADFGLNINTGARLNNHSAYGNNFVYNINPSYNFKTSFPLKVLASYSTDYITPSLYQLFSEYGNTNLTPEKNATVEAGFETELFNKKIRLNAVGFYRDQNNAIDFYFNPTTFDAYYVNVNGETKAKGIETSLNIAITSKLQLNGNYTFTQVDKALDRLIPKHKANASLDFQATSRAFFNVNYQYLNARNDAFFDGNTFSVANVKLGSYQLVNALVKYELIKSRLTFFGSATNIFNEEFVENVGYSTRGRNFKIGLNIIL
;
A
#
# COMPACT_ATOMS: atom_id res chain seq x y z
N MET A 1 5.21 -18.09 -37.38
CA MET A 1 4.19 -17.42 -38.22
C MET A 1 2.75 -17.43 -37.65
N LYS A 2 2.39 -18.21 -36.61
CA LYS A 2 1.00 -18.21 -36.05
C LYS A 2 0.74 -17.18 -34.93
N LYS A 3 1.76 -16.53 -34.40
CA LYS A 3 1.61 -15.49 -33.33
C LYS A 3 1.37 -14.06 -33.86
N THR A 4 1.74 -13.77 -35.09
CA THR A 4 1.60 -12.43 -35.72
C THR A 4 0.19 -12.14 -36.27
N VAL A 5 -0.61 -13.17 -36.54
CA VAL A 5 -1.96 -12.99 -37.12
C VAL A 5 -2.98 -12.53 -36.07
N LYS A 6 -2.79 -12.85 -34.79
CA LYS A 6 -3.73 -12.45 -33.73
C LYS A 6 -3.63 -10.96 -33.33
N ALA A 7 -2.47 -10.33 -33.52
CA ALA A 7 -2.30 -8.90 -33.25
C ALA A 7 -2.94 -8.01 -34.31
N VAL A 8 -2.99 -8.47 -35.57
CA VAL A 8 -3.58 -7.73 -36.71
C VAL A 8 -5.11 -7.71 -36.63
N ALA A 9 -5.74 -8.77 -36.13
CA ALA A 9 -7.20 -8.82 -36.00
C ALA A 9 -7.76 -7.84 -34.95
N ILE A 10 -6.98 -7.50 -33.89
CA ILE A 10 -7.36 -6.51 -32.89
C ILE A 10 -7.24 -5.08 -33.43
N LEU A 11 -6.26 -4.80 -34.29
CA LEU A 11 -6.13 -3.50 -34.96
C LEU A 11 -7.21 -3.24 -36.01
N ALA A 12 -7.74 -4.26 -36.65
CA ALA A 12 -8.78 -4.12 -37.70
C ALA A 12 -10.16 -3.75 -37.12
N LEU A 13 -10.46 -4.12 -35.88
CA LEU A 13 -11.72 -3.76 -35.19
C LEU A 13 -11.76 -2.30 -34.72
N LEU A 14 -10.62 -1.60 -34.67
CA LEU A 14 -10.53 -0.20 -34.24
C LEU A 14 -10.91 0.82 -35.33
N ASN A 15 -11.00 0.40 -36.59
CA ASN A 15 -11.26 1.32 -37.72
C ASN A 15 -12.74 1.58 -38.03
N THR A 16 -13.70 0.90 -37.39
CA THR A 16 -15.14 1.04 -37.69
C THR A 16 -15.89 1.98 -36.74
N CYS A 17 -15.26 2.54 -35.72
CA CYS A 17 -15.92 3.42 -34.73
C CYS A 17 -15.64 4.93 -34.89
N ALA A 18 -15.09 5.37 -36.03
CA ALA A 18 -14.56 6.75 -36.19
C ALA A 18 -15.60 7.81 -36.62
N TYR A 19 -16.88 7.50 -36.73
CA TYR A 19 -17.90 8.48 -37.14
C TYR A 19 -19.08 8.56 -36.17
N ALA A 20 -18.89 9.33 -35.08
CA ALA A 20 -19.99 9.98 -34.36
C ALA A 20 -19.41 11.12 -33.52
N GLN A 21 -19.32 12.30 -34.10
CA GLN A 21 -18.93 13.53 -33.42
C GLN A 21 -20.21 14.18 -32.86
N GLU A 22 -20.54 13.90 -31.61
CA GLU A 22 -21.41 14.76 -30.82
C GLU A 22 -20.57 15.75 -30.01
N LYS A 23 -20.80 17.03 -30.23
CA LYS A 23 -20.20 18.12 -29.48
C LYS A 23 -20.82 18.17 -28.07
N ASP A 24 -20.24 17.49 -27.12
CA ASP A 24 -20.56 17.69 -25.71
C ASP A 24 -19.42 18.44 -25.04
N SER A 25 -19.63 19.74 -24.83
CA SER A 25 -18.69 20.64 -24.20
C SER A 25 -18.84 20.60 -22.68
N THR A 26 -18.58 19.48 -22.05
CA THR A 26 -18.26 19.45 -20.64
C THR A 26 -16.79 19.81 -20.47
N LYS A 27 -16.52 21.11 -20.22
CA LYS A 27 -15.25 21.53 -19.64
C LYS A 27 -15.14 20.81 -18.29
N VAL A 28 -14.45 19.67 -18.28
CA VAL A 28 -13.95 19.10 -17.03
C VAL A 28 -12.96 20.11 -16.49
N ASN A 29 -13.39 20.96 -15.58
CA ASN A 29 -12.48 21.70 -14.70
C ASN A 29 -11.79 20.65 -13.86
N GLN A 30 -10.65 20.12 -14.35
CA GLN A 30 -9.74 19.37 -13.49
C GLN A 30 -9.31 20.34 -12.39
N LEU A 31 -9.91 20.20 -11.23
CA LEU A 31 -9.43 20.81 -9.99
C LEU A 31 -7.95 20.43 -9.90
N LYS A 32 -7.06 21.42 -9.75
CA LYS A 32 -5.63 21.17 -9.57
C LYS A 32 -5.47 20.19 -8.41
N GLU A 33 -4.84 19.08 -8.66
CA GLU A 33 -4.73 17.98 -7.71
C GLU A 33 -4.00 18.45 -6.45
N VAL A 34 -4.59 18.16 -5.29
CA VAL A 34 -4.07 18.57 -3.99
C VAL A 34 -3.58 17.32 -3.28
N VAL A 35 -2.44 17.40 -2.61
CA VAL A 35 -1.83 16.33 -1.81
C VAL A 35 -1.67 16.76 -0.36
N LEU A 36 -1.75 15.80 0.54
CA LEU A 36 -1.58 15.99 1.98
C LEU A 36 -0.22 15.47 2.47
N SER A 37 0.29 14.43 1.81
CA SER A 37 1.45 13.68 2.29
C SER A 37 2.76 14.49 2.36
N ASP A 38 2.89 15.56 1.56
CA ASP A 38 4.12 16.36 1.52
C ASP A 38 4.26 17.38 2.66
N THR A 39 3.14 17.80 3.27
CA THR A 39 3.16 18.84 4.31
C THR A 39 2.21 18.60 5.47
N LYS A 40 1.47 17.48 5.47
CA LYS A 40 0.29 17.19 6.35
C LYS A 40 -0.88 18.16 6.18
N PHE A 41 -0.76 19.15 5.30
CA PHE A 41 -1.80 20.09 4.93
C PHE A 41 -1.96 20.10 3.40
N GLU A 42 -3.10 20.56 2.95
CA GLU A 42 -3.37 20.68 1.52
C GLU A 42 -2.31 21.52 0.81
N LEU A 43 -1.62 20.90 -0.14
CA LEU A 43 -0.66 21.52 -1.05
C LEU A 43 -1.02 21.13 -2.47
N ARG A 44 -0.96 22.07 -3.42
CA ARG A 44 -1.10 21.71 -4.84
C ARG A 44 0.06 20.83 -5.26
N GLN A 45 -0.21 19.71 -5.92
CA GLN A 45 0.81 18.75 -6.36
C GLN A 45 1.91 19.41 -7.21
N GLU A 46 1.55 20.40 -8.04
CA GLU A 46 2.52 21.18 -8.83
C GLU A 46 3.58 21.91 -7.99
N LYS A 47 3.32 22.14 -6.69
CA LYS A 47 4.21 22.83 -5.75
C LYS A 47 5.02 21.88 -4.86
N SER A 48 4.76 20.59 -4.92
CA SER A 48 5.53 19.60 -4.18
C SER A 48 6.90 19.39 -4.83
N GLY A 49 7.94 19.26 -4.03
CA GLY A 49 9.29 18.84 -4.45
C GLY A 49 9.45 17.32 -4.50
N LYS A 50 8.42 16.57 -4.14
CA LYS A 50 8.36 15.10 -4.17
C LYS A 50 7.41 14.61 -5.25
N VAL A 51 7.65 13.38 -5.74
CA VAL A 51 6.69 12.68 -6.59
C VAL A 51 5.68 11.98 -5.70
N ILE A 52 4.42 12.34 -5.88
CA ILE A 52 3.30 11.76 -5.17
C ILE A 52 2.32 11.22 -6.20
N GLU A 53 2.13 9.91 -6.19
CA GLU A 53 1.10 9.27 -6.99
C GLU A 53 -0.22 9.27 -6.22
N VAL A 54 -1.28 9.72 -6.88
CA VAL A 54 -2.60 9.80 -6.27
C VAL A 54 -3.54 8.84 -6.98
N ILE A 55 -4.17 7.95 -6.21
CA ILE A 55 -5.24 7.06 -6.67
C ILE A 55 -6.54 7.61 -6.08
N THR A 56 -7.38 8.16 -6.92
CA THR A 56 -8.65 8.78 -6.52
C THR A 56 -9.77 7.76 -6.37
N ALA A 57 -10.90 8.16 -5.76
CA ALA A 57 -12.11 7.33 -5.72
C ALA A 57 -12.55 6.88 -7.13
N GLN A 58 -12.44 7.76 -8.15
CA GLN A 58 -12.76 7.42 -9.53
C GLN A 58 -11.81 6.36 -10.10
N ASP A 59 -10.52 6.40 -9.76
CA ASP A 59 -9.56 5.40 -10.19
C ASP A 59 -9.81 4.05 -9.49
N LEU A 60 -10.22 4.07 -8.21
CA LEU A 60 -10.64 2.86 -7.48
C LEU A 60 -11.90 2.25 -8.09
N GLU A 61 -12.87 3.06 -8.49
CA GLU A 61 -14.06 2.57 -9.20
C GLU A 61 -13.76 1.88 -10.54
N LYS A 62 -12.72 2.33 -11.27
CA LYS A 62 -12.25 1.66 -12.50
C LYS A 62 -11.54 0.33 -12.24
N LYS A 63 -11.26 0.00 -10.97
CA LYS A 63 -10.59 -1.22 -10.51
C LYS A 63 -11.50 -2.10 -9.65
N SER A 64 -12.81 -2.02 -9.87
CA SER A 64 -13.83 -2.78 -9.12
C SER A 64 -13.51 -4.27 -9.03
N GLY A 65 -13.67 -4.87 -7.85
CA GLY A 65 -13.39 -6.28 -7.61
C GLY A 65 -11.92 -6.64 -7.35
N GLN A 66 -11.00 -5.67 -7.42
CA GLN A 66 -9.59 -5.86 -7.02
C GLN A 66 -9.40 -5.60 -5.53
N SER A 67 -8.43 -6.28 -4.92
CA SER A 67 -8.02 -6.02 -3.54
C SER A 67 -7.15 -4.76 -3.44
N LEU A 68 -7.04 -4.16 -2.24
CA LEU A 68 -6.15 -3.02 -2.01
C LEU A 68 -4.68 -3.31 -2.37
N PRO A 69 -4.07 -4.45 -1.99
CA PRO A 69 -2.72 -4.81 -2.43
C PRO A 69 -2.57 -4.87 -3.95
N THR A 70 -3.55 -5.43 -4.67
CA THR A 70 -3.54 -5.50 -6.14
C THR A 70 -3.57 -4.10 -6.77
N VAL A 71 -4.39 -3.19 -6.23
CA VAL A 71 -4.44 -1.80 -6.69
C VAL A 71 -3.10 -1.09 -6.48
N LEU A 72 -2.50 -1.24 -5.30
CA LEU A 72 -1.22 -0.63 -4.95
C LEU A 72 -0.07 -1.19 -5.79
N SER A 73 -0.06 -2.49 -6.10
CA SER A 73 0.99 -3.11 -6.91
C SER A 73 1.06 -2.57 -8.36
N GLN A 74 0.01 -1.91 -8.83
CA GLN A 74 -0.03 -1.26 -10.16
C GLN A 74 0.61 0.13 -10.18
N ALA A 75 0.97 0.69 -9.02
CA ALA A 75 1.65 1.97 -8.94
C ALA A 75 3.13 1.85 -9.36
N ALA A 76 3.67 2.91 -9.96
CA ALA A 76 5.07 2.95 -10.35
C ALA A 76 5.99 2.80 -9.12
N GLY A 77 7.08 2.05 -9.23
CA GLY A 77 8.05 1.87 -8.15
C GLY A 77 7.59 1.03 -6.98
N MET A 78 6.36 0.50 -7.00
CA MET A 78 5.80 -0.32 -5.94
C MET A 78 5.65 -1.78 -6.37
N GLU A 79 6.06 -2.71 -5.52
CA GLU A 79 5.82 -4.14 -5.66
C GLU A 79 5.13 -4.65 -4.40
N ILE A 80 4.09 -5.47 -4.56
CA ILE A 80 3.48 -6.22 -3.47
C ILE A 80 3.50 -7.69 -3.84
N ASN A 81 4.35 -8.42 -3.15
CA ASN A 81 4.56 -9.84 -3.34
C ASN A 81 3.56 -10.63 -2.48
N GLY A 82 3.06 -11.75 -2.98
CA GLY A 82 2.02 -12.55 -2.33
C GLY A 82 0.58 -12.14 -2.73
N ASN A 83 0.40 -11.05 -3.47
CA ASN A 83 -0.95 -10.58 -3.84
C ASN A 83 -1.62 -11.42 -4.95
N GLN A 84 -0.86 -12.24 -5.67
CA GLN A 84 -1.37 -13.18 -6.66
C GLN A 84 -1.52 -14.61 -6.12
N SER A 85 -1.16 -14.85 -4.88
CA SER A 85 -1.35 -16.11 -4.16
C SER A 85 -2.73 -16.19 -3.48
N ALA A 86 -2.98 -17.23 -2.68
CA ALA A 86 -4.18 -17.32 -1.85
C ALA A 86 -4.28 -16.12 -0.89
N ASN A 87 -5.51 -15.70 -0.56
CA ASN A 87 -5.74 -14.49 0.23
C ASN A 87 -5.12 -14.54 1.64
N GLY A 88 -4.90 -15.74 2.20
CA GLY A 88 -4.23 -15.95 3.47
C GLY A 88 -2.72 -15.70 3.46
N LYS A 89 -2.08 -15.66 2.29
CA LYS A 89 -0.64 -15.46 2.15
C LYS A 89 -0.20 -14.10 2.71
N ASN A 90 0.86 -14.11 3.53
CA ASN A 90 1.49 -12.88 4.01
C ASN A 90 2.10 -12.07 2.86
N LEU A 91 1.97 -10.76 2.92
CA LEU A 91 2.38 -9.86 1.85
C LEU A 91 3.75 -9.23 2.13
N GLY A 92 4.57 -9.14 1.08
CA GLY A 92 5.79 -8.37 1.08
C GLY A 92 5.61 -7.06 0.33
N TYR A 93 5.96 -5.92 0.94
CA TYR A 93 5.86 -4.59 0.33
C TYR A 93 7.24 -4.07 -0.02
N TYR A 94 7.38 -3.53 -1.24
CA TYR A 94 8.66 -2.98 -1.72
C TYR A 94 8.41 -1.67 -2.46
N ILE A 95 9.13 -0.62 -2.06
CA ILE A 95 9.20 0.65 -2.78
C ILE A 95 10.68 0.98 -2.99
N ARG A 96 11.11 1.12 -4.26
CA ARG A 96 12.48 1.52 -4.60
C ARG A 96 13.55 0.65 -3.92
N GLY A 97 13.29 -0.66 -3.81
CA GLY A 97 14.18 -1.60 -3.16
C GLY A 97 14.13 -1.60 -1.63
N GLY A 98 13.29 -0.77 -1.01
CA GLY A 98 13.02 -0.85 0.42
C GLY A 98 11.94 -1.88 0.74
N LYS A 99 12.06 -2.54 1.89
CA LYS A 99 11.19 -3.62 2.37
C LYS A 99 10.11 -3.07 3.33
N ASN A 100 9.19 -3.91 3.78
CA ASN A 100 8.03 -3.61 4.64
C ASN A 100 8.28 -2.51 5.70
N ARG A 101 9.31 -2.67 6.53
CA ARG A 101 9.62 -1.75 7.65
C ARG A 101 10.10 -0.36 7.21
N GLN A 102 10.44 -0.20 5.92
CA GLN A 102 10.91 1.04 5.32
C GLN A 102 9.78 1.82 4.63
N ILE A 103 8.55 1.28 4.69
CA ILE A 103 7.36 1.86 4.08
C ILE A 103 6.33 2.11 5.18
N LEU A 104 6.04 3.38 5.43
CA LEU A 104 5.06 3.75 6.44
C LEU A 104 3.66 3.81 5.85
N ILE A 105 2.72 3.13 6.50
CA ILE A 105 1.31 3.19 6.16
C ILE A 105 0.59 4.13 7.12
N LEU A 106 -0.17 5.07 6.55
CA LEU A 106 -1.04 5.97 7.28
C LEU A 106 -2.49 5.68 6.91
N ILE A 107 -3.38 5.70 7.89
CA ILE A 107 -4.83 5.70 7.67
C ILE A 107 -5.39 7.01 8.24
N ASP A 108 -5.97 7.83 7.36
CA ASP A 108 -6.44 9.20 7.68
C ASP A 108 -5.33 10.08 8.30
N GLY A 109 -4.08 9.89 7.87
CA GLY A 109 -2.91 10.63 8.35
C GLY A 109 -2.33 10.15 9.69
N ILE A 110 -2.86 9.07 10.27
CA ILE A 110 -2.38 8.45 11.50
C ILE A 110 -1.54 7.22 11.14
N PRO A 111 -0.29 7.11 11.59
CA PRO A 111 0.53 5.92 11.40
C PRO A 111 -0.15 4.67 11.97
N VAL A 112 -0.07 3.57 11.20
CA VAL A 112 -0.52 2.26 11.64
C VAL A 112 0.62 1.26 11.52
N THR A 113 0.91 0.57 12.63
CA THR A 113 2.00 -0.39 12.74
C THR A 113 1.59 -1.54 13.64
N ASP A 114 2.16 -2.72 13.40
CA ASP A 114 2.10 -3.84 14.32
C ASP A 114 3.45 -4.01 15.03
N ALA A 115 3.54 -3.59 16.28
CA ALA A 115 4.77 -3.66 17.04
C ALA A 115 5.24 -5.09 17.35
N SER A 116 4.36 -6.09 17.23
CA SER A 116 4.67 -7.52 17.31
C SER A 116 5.04 -8.15 15.96
N GLY A 117 4.93 -7.41 14.88
CA GLY A 117 5.35 -7.83 13.54
C GLY A 117 6.88 -7.85 13.40
N ILE A 118 7.39 -8.75 12.56
CA ILE A 118 8.83 -8.91 12.30
C ILE A 118 9.47 -7.58 11.88
N SER A 119 8.76 -6.81 11.07
CA SER A 119 9.26 -5.58 10.46
C SER A 119 8.40 -4.35 10.79
N PHE A 120 7.62 -4.37 11.85
CA PHE A 120 6.67 -3.30 12.18
C PHE A 120 5.58 -3.09 11.12
N GLU A 121 5.45 -3.99 10.16
CA GLU A 121 4.55 -3.88 9.03
C GLU A 121 3.09 -3.90 9.44
N TYR A 122 2.29 -3.08 8.78
CA TYR A 122 0.84 -3.15 8.84
C TYR A 122 0.32 -4.14 7.79
N ASP A 123 -0.55 -5.06 8.20
CA ASP A 123 -1.17 -5.99 7.27
C ASP A 123 -2.26 -5.32 6.43
N LEU A 124 -1.94 -5.00 5.17
CA LEU A 124 -2.89 -4.39 4.23
C LEU A 124 -4.09 -5.28 3.89
N ARG A 125 -4.06 -6.58 4.23
CA ARG A 125 -5.22 -7.46 4.09
C ARG A 125 -6.36 -7.09 5.04
N LEU A 126 -6.04 -6.42 6.16
CA LEU A 126 -7.04 -5.92 7.12
C LEU A 126 -7.92 -4.80 6.54
N LEU A 127 -7.48 -4.09 5.50
CA LEU A 127 -8.20 -2.94 4.97
C LEU A 127 -8.91 -3.26 3.65
N PRO A 128 -10.26 -3.21 3.60
CA PRO A 128 -10.99 -3.38 2.35
C PRO A 128 -10.91 -2.12 1.47
N VAL A 129 -10.66 -2.32 0.17
CA VAL A 129 -10.56 -1.23 -0.81
C VAL A 129 -11.86 -0.42 -0.91
N GLU A 130 -12.98 -1.04 -0.64
CA GLU A 130 -14.32 -0.43 -0.68
C GLU A 130 -14.53 0.66 0.38
N GLN A 131 -13.73 0.67 1.45
CA GLN A 131 -13.73 1.75 2.47
C GLN A 131 -12.81 2.91 2.11
N VAL A 132 -12.00 2.78 1.05
CA VAL A 132 -11.00 3.78 0.67
C VAL A 132 -11.63 4.86 -0.21
N GLU A 133 -11.36 6.12 0.12
CA GLU A 133 -11.70 7.30 -0.67
C GLU A 133 -10.56 7.71 -1.60
N ARG A 134 -9.32 7.62 -1.09
CA ARG A 134 -8.14 8.11 -1.77
C ARG A 134 -6.88 7.47 -1.22
N ILE A 135 -5.88 7.28 -2.07
CA ILE A 135 -4.55 6.83 -1.66
C ILE A 135 -3.53 7.81 -2.23
N GLU A 136 -2.59 8.26 -1.39
CA GLU A 136 -1.42 9.02 -1.80
C GLU A 136 -0.18 8.17 -1.53
N ILE A 137 0.59 7.87 -2.57
CA ILE A 137 1.87 7.16 -2.46
C ILE A 137 2.98 8.18 -2.67
N MET A 138 3.56 8.64 -1.57
CA MET A 138 4.73 9.51 -1.59
C MET A 138 5.98 8.65 -1.56
N LYS A 139 6.81 8.75 -2.58
CA LYS A 139 8.02 7.96 -2.74
C LYS A 139 9.25 8.69 -2.21
N GLY A 140 10.26 7.92 -1.79
CA GLY A 140 11.46 8.43 -1.15
C GLY A 140 11.29 8.74 0.34
N ALA A 141 12.37 9.12 1.00
CA ALA A 141 12.39 9.34 2.44
C ALA A 141 11.50 10.52 2.88
N ALA A 142 10.73 10.31 3.93
CA ALA A 142 9.77 11.25 4.51
C ALA A 142 9.82 11.31 6.05
N SER A 143 10.90 10.82 6.63
CA SER A 143 11.07 10.71 8.10
C SER A 143 11.04 12.06 8.82
N THR A 144 11.32 13.17 8.13
CA THR A 144 11.18 14.52 8.71
C THR A 144 9.73 14.85 9.12
N LEU A 145 8.73 14.37 8.37
CA LEU A 145 7.32 14.60 8.69
C LEU A 145 6.71 13.47 9.52
N TYR A 146 7.11 12.22 9.23
CA TYR A 146 6.39 11.04 9.72
C TYR A 146 7.18 10.20 10.72
N GLY A 147 8.48 10.46 10.89
CA GLY A 147 9.34 9.74 11.83
C GLY A 147 9.86 8.42 11.30
N THR A 148 10.15 7.49 12.20
CA THR A 148 10.71 6.17 11.87
C THR A 148 9.80 5.38 10.92
N GLY A 149 10.41 4.56 10.05
CA GLY A 149 9.69 3.70 9.08
C GLY A 149 9.33 4.38 7.76
N ALA A 150 9.46 5.71 7.63
CA ALA A 150 9.17 6.44 6.39
C ALA A 150 10.42 6.63 5.52
N ALA A 151 11.16 5.55 5.25
CA ALA A 151 12.47 5.62 4.60
C ALA A 151 12.41 5.55 3.07
N THR A 152 11.54 4.73 2.50
CA THR A 152 11.45 4.57 1.05
C THR A 152 10.11 5.01 0.48
N GLY A 153 9.11 5.18 1.33
CA GLY A 153 7.82 5.71 0.95
C GLY A 153 6.83 5.81 2.10
N VAL A 154 5.79 6.59 1.84
CA VAL A 154 4.61 6.69 2.70
C VAL A 154 3.38 6.40 1.85
N ILE A 155 2.53 5.50 2.31
CA ILE A 155 1.23 5.20 1.72
C ILE A 155 0.16 5.79 2.65
N ASN A 156 -0.39 6.93 2.27
CA ASN A 156 -1.45 7.58 3.04
C ASN A 156 -2.82 7.22 2.46
N ILE A 157 -3.58 6.43 3.21
CA ILE A 157 -4.90 5.92 2.82
C ILE A 157 -5.95 6.77 3.54
N THR A 158 -6.71 7.53 2.78
CA THR A 158 -7.86 8.27 3.29
C THR A 158 -9.11 7.41 3.15
N LEU A 159 -9.78 7.13 4.26
CA LEU A 159 -11.03 6.37 4.28
C LEU A 159 -12.23 7.25 3.94
N LYS A 160 -13.28 6.64 3.38
CA LYS A 160 -14.54 7.30 3.08
C LYS A 160 -15.07 8.10 4.27
N LYS A 161 -15.63 9.24 3.95
CA LYS A 161 -16.24 10.18 4.90
C LYS A 161 -17.74 10.28 4.63
N SER A 162 -18.36 11.29 5.19
CA SER A 162 -19.77 11.58 4.97
C SER A 162 -20.10 11.96 3.53
N ALA A 163 -21.28 11.58 3.05
CA ALA A 163 -21.86 12.06 1.80
C ALA A 163 -22.16 13.57 1.85
N LYS A 164 -22.50 14.15 0.69
CA LYS A 164 -23.03 15.51 0.60
C LYS A 164 -24.49 15.60 1.04
N LYS A 165 -25.24 14.50 0.92
CA LYS A 165 -26.64 14.38 1.33
C LYS A 165 -26.76 14.18 2.84
N GLU A 166 -27.97 14.36 3.37
CA GLU A 166 -28.26 14.07 4.78
C GLU A 166 -28.12 12.59 5.09
N ILE A 167 -28.48 11.72 4.15
CA ILE A 167 -28.29 10.28 4.20
C ILE A 167 -28.03 9.72 2.81
N GLU A 168 -27.10 8.82 2.71
CA GLU A 168 -26.81 8.01 1.53
C GLU A 168 -26.39 6.61 1.96
N GLY A 169 -26.97 5.59 1.33
CA GLY A 169 -26.63 4.19 1.52
C GLY A 169 -25.85 3.65 0.34
N ASN A 170 -24.94 2.71 0.60
CA ASN A 170 -24.28 1.91 -0.43
C ASN A 170 -24.27 0.45 -0.02
N ALA A 171 -24.59 -0.45 -0.94
CA ALA A 171 -24.47 -1.89 -0.75
C ALA A 171 -23.86 -2.53 -1.98
N TYR A 172 -23.00 -3.53 -1.79
CA TYR A 172 -22.42 -4.29 -2.88
C TYR A 172 -22.34 -5.78 -2.57
N VAL A 173 -22.35 -6.59 -3.63
CA VAL A 173 -22.08 -8.02 -3.59
C VAL A 173 -21.29 -8.41 -4.82
N ASN A 174 -20.22 -9.19 -4.61
CA ASN A 174 -19.36 -9.72 -5.67
C ASN A 174 -19.18 -11.21 -5.46
N ILE A 175 -19.18 -11.98 -6.54
CA ILE A 175 -18.87 -13.40 -6.54
C ILE A 175 -17.90 -13.70 -7.68
N GLY A 176 -16.90 -14.53 -7.41
CA GLY A 176 -15.88 -14.91 -8.36
C GLY A 176 -15.35 -16.31 -8.16
N SER A 177 -14.57 -16.78 -9.11
CA SER A 177 -13.73 -17.97 -8.97
C SER A 177 -12.42 -17.61 -8.26
N ASN A 178 -11.74 -18.62 -7.71
CA ASN A 178 -10.44 -18.51 -7.06
C ASN A 178 -9.62 -19.79 -7.34
N ASN A 179 -9.08 -19.86 -8.56
CA ASN A 179 -8.45 -21.05 -9.13
C ASN A 179 -6.96 -20.81 -9.42
N THR A 180 -6.16 -21.86 -9.34
CA THR A 180 -4.83 -21.97 -9.94
C THR A 180 -4.92 -22.18 -11.46
N THR A 181 -3.78 -22.26 -12.16
CA THR A 181 -3.72 -22.49 -13.60
C THR A 181 -4.30 -23.84 -14.04
N ASP A 182 -4.20 -24.85 -13.18
CA ASP A 182 -4.60 -26.23 -13.48
C ASP A 182 -6.09 -26.48 -13.20
N ASN A 183 -6.70 -25.66 -12.37
CA ASN A 183 -8.11 -25.79 -12.04
C ASN A 183 -8.98 -24.93 -12.98
N HIS A 184 -9.80 -25.58 -13.79
CA HIS A 184 -10.70 -24.93 -14.73
C HIS A 184 -12.19 -24.96 -14.30
N LYS A 185 -12.46 -25.32 -13.04
CA LYS A 185 -13.81 -25.30 -12.47
C LYS A 185 -14.10 -23.92 -11.88
N TYR A 186 -14.66 -23.02 -12.68
CA TYR A 186 -14.95 -21.63 -12.28
C TYR A 186 -16.17 -21.53 -11.36
N ASN A 187 -16.09 -22.16 -10.19
CA ASN A 187 -17.13 -22.08 -9.16
C ASN A 187 -17.08 -20.74 -8.43
N GLY A 188 -18.19 -20.38 -7.76
CA GLY A 188 -18.24 -19.21 -6.89
C GLY A 188 -17.50 -19.50 -5.58
N GLN A 189 -16.23 -19.09 -5.48
CA GLN A 189 -15.32 -19.38 -4.37
C GLN A 189 -14.67 -18.12 -3.78
N ASP A 190 -14.95 -16.96 -4.34
CA ASP A 190 -14.52 -15.65 -3.84
C ASP A 190 -15.78 -14.78 -3.71
N PHE A 191 -16.21 -14.56 -2.47
CA PHE A 191 -17.42 -13.84 -2.14
C PHE A 191 -17.10 -12.59 -1.32
N ASN A 192 -17.53 -11.43 -1.81
CA ASN A 192 -17.31 -10.15 -1.15
C ASN A 192 -18.63 -9.39 -1.06
N GLN A 193 -18.95 -8.87 0.11
CA GLN A 193 -20.15 -8.09 0.33
C GLN A 193 -19.90 -6.95 1.32
N GLY A 194 -20.70 -5.93 1.24
CA GLY A 194 -20.66 -4.85 2.20
C GLY A 194 -21.82 -3.90 2.08
N LEU A 195 -21.99 -3.16 3.14
CA LEU A 195 -22.97 -2.08 3.22
C LEU A 195 -22.37 -0.91 3.98
N SER A 196 -22.79 0.28 3.61
CA SER A 196 -22.45 1.48 4.36
C SER A 196 -23.58 2.50 4.32
N VAL A 197 -23.65 3.29 5.37
CA VAL A 197 -24.52 4.46 5.47
C VAL A 197 -23.67 5.65 5.88
N ASN A 198 -23.91 6.78 5.24
CA ASN A 198 -23.17 7.99 5.55
C ASN A 198 -24.05 9.22 5.30
N GLY A 199 -23.69 10.34 5.90
CA GLY A 199 -24.49 11.56 5.72
C GLY A 199 -23.90 12.78 6.40
N ASN A 200 -24.53 13.94 6.12
CA ASN A 200 -24.13 15.23 6.65
C ASN A 200 -25.36 15.98 7.19
N LEU A 201 -25.44 16.11 8.50
CA LEU A 201 -26.50 16.75 9.25
C LEU A 201 -25.97 18.08 9.83
N LYS A 202 -25.97 19.17 9.04
CA LYS A 202 -25.52 20.52 9.45
C LYS A 202 -24.21 20.56 10.24
N LYS A 203 -24.22 20.14 11.51
CA LYS A 203 -23.05 20.14 12.42
C LYS A 203 -22.41 18.77 12.60
N VAL A 204 -23.08 17.71 12.16
CA VAL A 204 -22.62 16.32 12.34
C VAL A 204 -22.50 15.67 10.98
N ASN A 205 -21.36 15.09 10.70
CA ASN A 205 -21.17 14.17 9.59
C ASN A 205 -20.86 12.78 10.14
N TYR A 206 -21.31 11.75 9.44
CA TYR A 206 -21.17 10.38 9.90
C TYR A 206 -20.92 9.41 8.75
N PHE A 207 -20.26 8.32 9.06
CA PHE A 207 -20.08 7.16 8.21
C PHE A 207 -20.11 5.90 9.10
N ALA A 208 -20.85 4.89 8.69
CA ALA A 208 -20.79 3.55 9.26
C ALA A 208 -20.78 2.53 8.13
N GLY A 209 -19.87 1.55 8.18
CA GLY A 209 -19.72 0.55 7.14
C GLY A 209 -19.32 -0.80 7.68
N PHE A 210 -19.85 -1.85 7.03
CA PHE A 210 -19.49 -3.25 7.24
C PHE A 210 -19.05 -3.86 5.91
N ASN A 211 -18.00 -4.67 5.93
CA ASN A 211 -17.54 -5.43 4.77
C ASN A 211 -17.16 -6.85 5.21
N SER A 212 -17.41 -7.83 4.36
CA SER A 212 -16.99 -9.21 4.52
C SER A 212 -16.40 -9.75 3.23
N THR A 213 -15.38 -10.59 3.36
CA THR A 213 -14.75 -11.32 2.26
C THR A 213 -14.58 -12.77 2.72
N GLU A 214 -15.06 -13.71 1.92
CA GLU A 214 -14.90 -15.14 2.12
C GLU A 214 -14.31 -15.75 0.86
N THR A 215 -13.17 -16.44 0.97
CA THR A 215 -12.58 -17.15 -0.17
C THR A 215 -12.20 -18.57 0.20
N LYS A 216 -12.30 -19.45 -0.80
CA LYS A 216 -11.83 -20.82 -0.81
C LYS A 216 -11.43 -21.15 -2.25
N GLY A 217 -10.89 -22.32 -2.53
CA GLY A 217 -10.76 -22.79 -3.91
C GLY A 217 -9.32 -23.04 -4.37
N MET A 218 -8.33 -22.50 -3.66
CA MET A 218 -6.92 -22.83 -3.92
C MET A 218 -6.18 -23.03 -2.60
N SER A 219 -5.24 -23.96 -2.55
CA SER A 219 -4.27 -24.09 -1.46
C SER A 219 -3.24 -22.95 -1.53
N GLN A 220 -2.67 -22.57 -0.39
CA GLN A 220 -1.56 -21.60 -0.34
C GLN A 220 -0.30 -22.15 -0.98
N ILE A 221 -0.01 -23.43 -0.78
CA ILE A 221 1.16 -24.08 -1.35
C ILE A 221 0.86 -24.71 -2.71
N ALA A 222 1.90 -24.80 -3.54
CA ALA A 222 1.79 -25.35 -4.88
C ALA A 222 1.98 -26.88 -4.83
N GLY A 223 0.98 -27.62 -5.27
CA GLY A 223 1.00 -29.08 -5.33
C GLY A 223 -0.24 -29.67 -5.98
N GLU A 224 -0.20 -30.97 -6.27
CA GLU A 224 -1.32 -31.70 -6.82
C GLU A 224 -2.20 -32.25 -5.68
N ASN A 225 -3.53 -32.09 -5.82
CA ASN A 225 -4.55 -32.61 -4.90
C ASN A 225 -4.49 -32.05 -3.48
N TYR A 226 -3.88 -30.87 -3.29
CA TYR A 226 -3.90 -30.17 -2.00
C TYR A 226 -5.27 -29.58 -1.73
N GLU A 227 -5.67 -29.53 -0.45
CA GLU A 227 -6.95 -28.98 -0.06
C GLU A 227 -6.95 -27.44 -0.22
N PRO A 228 -8.12 -26.87 -0.53
CA PRO A 228 -8.25 -25.42 -0.64
C PRO A 228 -8.29 -24.75 0.73
N ASP A 229 -7.38 -23.83 0.98
CA ASP A 229 -7.38 -22.97 2.16
C ASP A 229 -8.54 -21.99 2.17
N SER A 230 -9.16 -21.83 3.31
CA SER A 230 -10.18 -20.81 3.52
C SER A 230 -9.58 -19.52 4.05
N PHE A 231 -10.18 -18.41 3.63
CA PHE A 231 -9.88 -17.08 4.13
C PHE A 231 -11.18 -16.32 4.39
N SER A 232 -11.29 -15.75 5.58
CA SER A 232 -12.41 -14.92 6.00
C SER A 232 -11.89 -13.58 6.52
N ARG A 233 -12.52 -12.49 6.11
CA ARG A 233 -12.23 -11.15 6.62
C ARG A 233 -13.52 -10.40 6.90
N GLN A 234 -13.61 -9.78 8.06
CA GLN A 234 -14.72 -8.92 8.49
C GLN A 234 -14.20 -7.57 8.95
N ASN A 235 -14.84 -6.49 8.54
CA ASN A 235 -14.44 -5.13 8.86
C ASN A 235 -15.66 -4.31 9.30
N LEU A 236 -15.52 -3.58 10.39
CA LEU A 236 -16.45 -2.55 10.85
C LEU A 236 -15.72 -1.22 10.93
N LEU A 237 -16.30 -0.16 10.38
CA LEU A 237 -15.77 1.20 10.45
C LEU A 237 -16.89 2.16 10.83
N GLY A 238 -16.65 2.95 11.88
CA GLY A 238 -17.50 4.08 12.26
C GLY A 238 -16.68 5.37 12.27
N LYS A 239 -17.23 6.46 11.70
CA LYS A 239 -16.63 7.80 11.75
C LYS A 239 -17.71 8.82 12.10
N LEU A 240 -17.36 9.78 12.96
CA LEU A 240 -18.24 10.86 13.38
C LEU A 240 -17.46 12.17 13.40
N GLY A 241 -17.85 13.10 12.56
CA GLY A 241 -17.32 14.46 12.59
C GLY A 241 -18.34 15.41 13.22
N PHE A 242 -17.88 16.23 14.17
CA PHE A 242 -18.71 17.20 14.87
C PHE A 242 -18.12 18.60 14.75
N LYS A 243 -18.84 19.51 14.11
CA LYS A 243 -18.50 20.95 14.04
C LYS A 243 -18.97 21.63 15.32
N ALA A 244 -18.13 21.63 16.36
CA ALA A 244 -18.45 22.18 17.68
C ALA A 244 -18.72 23.69 17.59
N ILE A 245 -17.83 24.43 16.92
CA ILE A 245 -17.96 25.83 16.53
C ILE A 245 -17.44 26.00 15.11
N GLU A 246 -17.57 27.17 14.50
CA GLU A 246 -17.11 27.41 13.12
C GLU A 246 -15.64 27.10 12.88
N LYS A 247 -14.80 27.28 13.91
CA LYS A 247 -13.37 27.12 13.87
C LYS A 247 -12.88 25.76 14.39
N LEU A 248 -13.72 24.96 15.07
CA LEU A 248 -13.34 23.70 15.70
C LEU A 248 -14.19 22.56 15.18
N THR A 249 -13.53 21.58 14.58
CA THR A 249 -14.10 20.28 14.20
C THR A 249 -13.43 19.18 15.01
N LEU A 250 -14.21 18.24 15.49
CA LEU A 250 -13.76 17.02 16.17
C LEU A 250 -14.14 15.84 15.30
N ASP A 251 -13.15 15.12 14.78
CA ASP A 251 -13.35 13.89 14.01
C ASP A 251 -13.01 12.68 14.89
N PHE A 252 -13.97 11.76 15.06
CA PHE A 252 -13.82 10.51 15.79
C PHE A 252 -13.84 9.34 14.80
N PHE A 253 -13.09 8.31 15.08
CA PHE A 253 -13.18 7.04 14.35
C PHE A 253 -13.07 5.86 15.29
N GLY A 254 -13.69 4.76 14.89
CA GLY A 254 -13.58 3.43 15.51
C GLY A 254 -13.63 2.38 14.41
N ASN A 255 -12.75 1.40 14.50
CA ASN A 255 -12.57 0.36 13.49
C ASN A 255 -12.27 -0.98 14.17
N TYR A 256 -12.92 -2.03 13.71
CA TYR A 256 -12.66 -3.41 14.10
C TYR A 256 -12.48 -4.23 12.83
N ASP A 257 -11.39 -4.98 12.76
CA ASP A 257 -11.06 -5.86 11.67
C ASP A 257 -10.69 -7.23 12.20
N LYS A 258 -11.14 -8.26 11.50
CA LYS A 258 -10.81 -9.65 11.80
C LYS A 258 -10.50 -10.40 10.51
N ILE A 259 -9.40 -11.12 10.51
CA ILE A 259 -9.04 -12.11 9.50
C ILE A 259 -8.94 -13.47 10.19
N LYS A 260 -9.48 -14.50 9.57
CA LYS A 260 -9.24 -15.90 9.90
C LYS A 260 -8.87 -16.62 8.60
N ASN A 261 -7.79 -17.36 8.59
CA ASN A 261 -7.41 -18.16 7.44
C ASN A 261 -6.72 -19.46 7.85
N ASP A 262 -6.93 -20.48 7.04
CA ASP A 262 -6.15 -21.70 7.05
C ASP A 262 -4.83 -21.43 6.33
N TYR A 263 -3.75 -22.14 6.67
CA TYR A 263 -2.45 -21.97 6.05
C TYR A 263 -1.62 -23.24 6.12
N ASP A 264 -0.70 -23.39 5.18
CA ASP A 264 0.20 -24.52 5.08
C ASP A 264 1.61 -24.20 5.53
N LEU A 265 2.31 -25.21 6.03
CA LEU A 265 3.71 -25.10 6.40
C LEU A 265 4.62 -25.34 5.19
N THR A 266 5.59 -24.46 5.01
CA THR A 266 6.57 -24.54 3.93
C THR A 266 7.94 -25.06 4.40
N PHE A 267 8.03 -25.57 5.64
CA PHE A 267 9.32 -25.84 6.30
C PHE A 267 9.77 -27.28 6.30
N ASP A 268 8.98 -28.25 5.86
CA ASP A 268 9.40 -29.64 5.86
C ASP A 268 9.80 -30.10 4.47
N ASN A 269 11.13 -30.13 4.29
CA ASN A 269 11.86 -31.06 3.43
C ASN A 269 11.24 -31.39 2.07
N THR A 270 11.15 -30.46 1.13
CA THR A 270 10.71 -30.77 -0.25
C THR A 270 9.24 -31.17 -0.40
N ASP A 271 8.60 -31.68 0.61
CA ASP A 271 7.18 -31.94 0.65
C ASP A 271 6.52 -30.89 1.56
N PHE A 272 5.95 -29.87 0.94
CA PHE A 272 5.14 -28.88 1.65
C PHE A 272 3.98 -29.61 2.35
N ASN A 273 3.81 -29.38 3.66
CA ASN A 273 2.73 -30.01 4.42
C ASN A 273 1.42 -29.28 4.18
N ASP A 274 0.61 -29.86 3.31
CA ASP A 274 -0.78 -29.52 3.09
C ASP A 274 -1.59 -30.01 4.27
N THR A 275 -2.26 -29.10 5.01
CA THR A 275 -3.03 -29.42 6.21
C THR A 275 -4.10 -28.37 6.54
N ASP A 276 -5.29 -28.84 6.83
CA ASP A 276 -6.41 -28.02 7.34
C ASP A 276 -6.33 -27.75 8.86
N ALA A 277 -5.30 -28.27 9.52
CA ALA A 277 -5.11 -28.11 10.97
C ALA A 277 -4.50 -26.74 11.35
N ASN A 278 -3.79 -26.10 10.42
CA ASN A 278 -3.16 -24.81 10.68
C ASN A 278 -4.12 -23.66 10.45
N VAL A 279 -4.38 -22.89 11.49
CA VAL A 279 -5.32 -21.76 11.43
C VAL A 279 -4.70 -20.54 12.09
N THR A 280 -4.76 -19.39 11.43
CA THR A 280 -4.41 -18.11 12.05
C THR A 280 -5.63 -17.20 12.14
N THR A 281 -5.70 -16.48 13.26
CA THR A 281 -6.66 -15.38 13.45
C THR A 281 -5.91 -14.10 13.75
N SER A 282 -6.23 -13.02 13.02
CA SER A 282 -5.73 -11.68 13.28
C SER A 282 -6.89 -10.75 13.59
N GLU A 283 -6.86 -10.10 14.74
CA GLU A 283 -7.86 -9.12 15.16
C GLU A 283 -7.22 -7.75 15.37
N GLN A 284 -7.87 -6.70 14.92
CA GLN A 284 -7.45 -5.32 15.12
C GLN A 284 -8.59 -4.48 15.66
N ILE A 285 -8.28 -3.70 16.69
CA ILE A 285 -9.15 -2.62 17.20
C ILE A 285 -8.38 -1.32 17.08
N ARG A 286 -9.00 -0.32 16.44
CA ARG A 286 -8.46 1.03 16.33
C ARG A 286 -9.52 2.05 16.67
N PHE A 287 -9.15 3.09 17.40
CA PHE A 287 -9.99 4.26 17.63
C PHE A 287 -9.16 5.49 17.89
N GLY A 288 -9.74 6.65 17.69
CA GLY A 288 -9.06 7.90 17.94
C GLY A 288 -9.94 9.12 17.73
N VAL A 289 -9.32 10.26 17.99
CA VAL A 289 -9.94 11.57 17.78
C VAL A 289 -8.95 12.54 17.13
N ALA A 290 -9.44 13.34 16.19
CA ALA A 290 -8.66 14.35 15.49
C ALA A 290 -9.33 15.73 15.58
N PRO A 291 -9.07 16.50 16.66
CA PRO A 291 -9.45 17.90 16.74
C PRO A 291 -8.72 18.75 15.70
N LYS A 292 -9.47 19.61 15.00
CA LYS A 292 -8.96 20.56 14.01
C LYS A 292 -9.45 21.96 14.35
N TYR A 293 -8.52 22.86 14.63
CA TYR A 293 -8.82 24.25 14.99
C TYR A 293 -8.25 25.21 13.97
N LYS A 294 -9.15 25.92 13.27
CA LYS A 294 -8.77 26.95 12.30
C LYS A 294 -8.77 28.33 12.95
N TYR A 295 -7.70 29.09 12.72
CA TYR A 295 -7.55 30.45 13.20
C TYR A 295 -7.03 31.37 12.08
N ASN A 296 -6.94 32.67 12.36
CA ASN A 296 -6.42 33.59 11.36
C ASN A 296 -4.95 33.21 11.01
N LYS A 297 -4.68 32.99 9.71
CA LYS A 297 -3.38 32.59 9.14
C LYS A 297 -2.92 31.17 9.52
N GLY A 298 -3.73 30.33 10.17
CA GLY A 298 -3.25 29.01 10.54
C GLY A 298 -4.33 27.98 10.87
N GLU A 299 -3.83 26.76 11.09
CA GLU A 299 -4.64 25.61 11.46
C GLU A 299 -3.81 24.69 12.36
N PHE A 300 -4.38 24.30 13.50
CA PHE A 300 -3.84 23.28 14.38
C PHE A 300 -4.62 21.99 14.24
N ILE A 301 -3.93 20.87 14.15
CA ILE A 301 -4.51 19.52 14.10
C ILE A 301 -3.78 18.66 15.15
N LEU A 302 -4.55 17.87 15.90
CA LEU A 302 -4.03 16.80 16.73
C LEU A 302 -4.58 15.48 16.15
N ASN A 303 -3.72 14.64 15.61
CA ASN A 303 -4.06 13.26 15.27
C ASN A 303 -3.79 12.38 16.48
N SER A 304 -4.79 11.69 16.99
CA SER A 304 -4.59 10.71 18.06
C SER A 304 -5.20 9.37 17.68
N GLY A 305 -4.50 8.29 18.01
CA GLY A 305 -4.93 6.94 17.71
C GLY A 305 -4.40 5.93 18.72
N PHE A 306 -5.27 4.98 19.06
CA PHE A 306 -4.92 3.75 19.74
C PHE A 306 -5.15 2.60 18.76
N THR A 307 -4.19 1.68 18.70
CA THR A 307 -4.28 0.44 17.92
C THR A 307 -3.88 -0.73 18.80
N LYS A 308 -4.70 -1.77 18.81
CA LYS A 308 -4.36 -3.08 19.38
C LYS A 308 -4.49 -4.11 18.27
N ILE A 309 -3.47 -4.94 18.09
CA ILE A 309 -3.47 -6.07 17.16
C ILE A 309 -3.19 -7.33 17.96
N THR A 310 -3.97 -8.37 17.72
CA THR A 310 -3.78 -9.72 18.31
C THR A 310 -3.72 -10.72 17.15
N ARG A 311 -2.72 -11.58 17.13
CA ARG A 311 -2.57 -12.66 16.15
C ARG A 311 -2.38 -13.98 16.89
N ASP A 312 -3.26 -14.92 16.60
CA ASP A 312 -3.21 -16.28 17.12
C ASP A 312 -2.86 -17.25 16.00
N TYR A 313 -1.98 -18.19 16.27
CA TYR A 313 -1.61 -19.26 15.38
C TYR A 313 -1.85 -20.60 16.09
N ASN A 314 -2.62 -21.47 15.45
CA ASN A 314 -2.70 -22.88 15.76
C ASN A 314 -1.95 -23.61 14.66
N GLU A 315 -0.93 -24.39 15.01
CA GLU A 315 -0.02 -25.01 14.05
C GLU A 315 0.18 -26.48 14.41
N LEU A 316 0.03 -27.36 13.45
CA LEU A 316 0.26 -28.79 13.65
C LEU A 316 1.77 -29.04 13.83
N ASN A 317 2.13 -29.52 15.01
CA ASN A 317 3.46 -30.05 15.27
C ASN A 317 3.52 -31.47 14.73
N THR A 318 4.22 -31.64 13.63
CA THR A 318 4.32 -32.94 12.92
C THR A 318 5.09 -34.02 13.70
N TYR A 319 5.94 -33.63 14.66
CA TYR A 319 6.68 -34.56 15.50
C TYR A 319 5.84 -35.14 16.64
N SER A 320 5.07 -34.28 17.31
CA SER A 320 4.22 -34.70 18.45
C SER A 320 2.79 -35.05 18.05
N ASN A 321 2.38 -34.68 16.82
CA ASN A 321 1.00 -34.76 16.33
C ASN A 321 0.00 -34.02 17.25
N THR A 322 0.42 -32.87 17.77
CA THR A 322 -0.37 -31.96 18.60
C THR A 322 -0.46 -30.59 17.97
N ILE A 323 -1.42 -29.79 18.38
CA ILE A 323 -1.53 -28.39 17.95
C ILE A 323 -0.71 -27.51 18.89
N ASP A 324 0.29 -26.86 18.36
CA ASP A 324 1.04 -25.80 19.02
C ASP A 324 0.29 -24.47 18.90
N PHE A 325 0.26 -23.71 19.98
CA PHE A 325 -0.39 -22.41 20.04
C PHE A 325 0.63 -21.30 20.18
N SER A 326 0.52 -20.28 19.33
CA SER A 326 1.31 -19.06 19.43
C SER A 326 0.42 -17.82 19.43
N LEU A 327 0.71 -16.87 20.31
CA LEU A 327 0.01 -15.59 20.46
C LEU A 327 0.99 -14.44 20.32
N TYR A 328 0.64 -13.45 19.49
CA TYR A 328 1.33 -12.17 19.39
C TYR A 328 0.33 -11.04 19.59
N GLU A 329 0.61 -10.16 20.52
CA GLU A 329 -0.21 -8.97 20.80
C GLU A 329 0.65 -7.72 20.77
N SER A 330 0.15 -6.67 20.13
CA SER A 330 0.77 -5.35 20.17
C SER A 330 -0.24 -4.28 20.52
N ARG A 331 0.25 -3.22 21.19
CA ARG A 331 -0.49 -1.99 21.44
C ARG A 331 0.36 -0.80 20.99
N SER A 332 -0.29 0.12 20.31
CA SER A 332 0.34 1.36 19.83
C SER A 332 -0.55 2.54 20.19
N VAL A 333 0.07 3.59 20.74
CA VAL A 333 -0.56 4.90 20.95
C VAL A 333 0.20 5.93 20.12
N VAL A 334 -0.49 6.75 19.37
CA VAL A 334 0.09 7.84 18.59
C VAL A 334 -0.62 9.13 18.96
N LEU A 335 0.15 10.15 19.30
CA LEU A 335 -0.31 11.53 19.48
C LEU A 335 0.57 12.43 18.62
N ASP A 336 0.01 13.03 17.58
CA ASP A 336 0.74 13.89 16.64
C ASP A 336 0.04 15.24 16.51
N GLY A 337 0.52 16.22 17.28
CA GLY A 337 0.01 17.59 17.26
C GLY A 337 0.86 18.47 16.36
N PHE A 338 0.23 19.13 15.37
CA PHE A 338 0.96 19.99 14.45
C PHE A 338 0.15 21.22 14.04
N ASN A 339 0.89 22.30 13.83
CA ASN A 339 0.36 23.61 13.52
C ASN A 339 0.96 24.17 12.25
N LYS A 340 0.12 24.57 11.32
CA LYS A 340 0.50 25.38 10.16
C LYS A 340 0.29 26.85 10.46
N TYR A 341 1.31 27.68 10.20
CA TYR A 341 1.19 29.13 10.25
C TYR A 341 1.68 29.76 8.94
N SER A 342 0.83 30.54 8.31
CA SER A 342 1.11 31.23 7.04
C SER A 342 1.56 32.65 7.30
N PHE A 343 2.85 32.94 7.07
CA PHE A 343 3.41 34.30 7.11
C PHE A 343 2.89 35.15 5.95
N SER A 344 2.82 34.53 4.77
CA SER A 344 2.29 35.15 3.54
C SER A 344 1.58 34.08 2.70
N LYS A 345 1.13 34.44 1.49
CA LYS A 345 0.61 33.49 0.49
C LYS A 345 1.69 32.54 -0.04
N GLN A 346 2.95 32.97 0.01
CA GLN A 346 4.08 32.23 -0.50
C GLN A 346 4.83 31.41 0.57
N LEU A 347 4.76 31.84 1.83
CA LEU A 347 5.58 31.26 2.91
C LEU A 347 4.72 30.80 4.08
N PHE A 348 4.85 29.52 4.44
CA PHE A 348 4.29 28.97 5.66
C PHE A 348 5.27 28.01 6.35
N VAL A 349 5.04 27.80 7.63
CA VAL A 349 5.76 26.81 8.44
C VAL A 349 4.77 25.82 9.02
N VAL A 350 5.20 24.57 9.12
CA VAL A 350 4.54 23.53 9.93
C VAL A 350 5.47 23.22 11.10
N LEU A 351 4.95 23.31 12.32
CA LEU A 351 5.63 22.91 13.55
C LEU A 351 4.83 21.79 14.19
N GLY A 352 5.48 20.72 14.62
CA GLY A 352 4.80 19.61 15.23
C GLY A 352 5.60 18.91 16.33
N ALA A 353 4.86 18.21 17.18
CA ALA A 353 5.38 17.31 18.19
C ALA A 353 4.61 15.99 18.10
N ASN A 354 5.34 14.88 18.13
CA ASN A 354 4.80 13.54 18.03
C ASN A 354 5.23 12.71 19.23
N TYR A 355 4.29 11.99 19.82
CA TYR A 355 4.55 10.97 20.83
C TYR A 355 4.03 9.64 20.33
N GLN A 356 4.85 8.60 20.44
CA GLN A 356 4.47 7.23 20.17
C GLN A 356 4.84 6.34 21.35
N PHE A 357 3.94 5.44 21.69
CA PHE A 357 4.17 4.34 22.62
C PHE A 357 3.86 3.04 21.89
N ASN A 358 4.73 2.05 22.02
CA ASN A 358 4.53 0.72 21.45
C ASN A 358 4.96 -0.32 22.48
N ASP A 359 4.17 -1.39 22.61
CA ASP A 359 4.56 -2.58 23.35
C ASP A 359 4.17 -3.86 22.59
N MET A 360 4.76 -4.97 23.02
CA MET A 360 4.52 -6.29 22.46
C MET A 360 4.41 -7.32 23.59
N LYS A 361 3.52 -8.29 23.43
CA LYS A 361 3.49 -9.54 24.16
C LYS A 361 3.57 -10.68 23.15
N SER A 362 4.33 -11.71 23.46
CA SER A 362 4.29 -12.96 22.70
C SER A 362 4.31 -14.18 23.61
N GLN A 363 3.65 -15.22 23.17
CA GLN A 363 3.65 -16.52 23.80
C GLN A 363 3.74 -17.56 22.68
N THR A 364 4.80 -18.34 22.68
CA THR A 364 5.04 -19.44 21.74
C THR A 364 5.33 -20.71 22.53
N PRO A 365 5.38 -21.89 21.91
CA PRO A 365 5.82 -23.11 22.57
C PRO A 365 7.23 -23.00 23.19
N PHE A 366 8.06 -22.11 22.66
CA PHE A 366 9.47 -21.98 23.02
C PHE A 366 9.79 -20.77 23.91
N SER A 367 8.89 -19.77 23.95
CA SER A 367 9.16 -18.48 24.60
C SER A 367 7.88 -17.83 25.12
N SER A 368 7.99 -17.12 26.22
CA SER A 368 6.93 -16.24 26.74
C SER A 368 7.51 -14.88 27.12
N ILE A 369 7.01 -13.85 26.48
CA ILE A 369 7.50 -12.48 26.60
C ILE A 369 6.35 -11.59 27.03
N ALA A 370 6.53 -10.92 28.18
CA ALA A 370 5.53 -10.01 28.73
C ALA A 370 5.75 -8.58 28.21
N ASN A 371 4.66 -7.85 28.00
CA ASN A 371 4.69 -6.48 27.47
C ASN A 371 5.37 -5.45 28.39
N GLU A 372 5.48 -5.71 29.70
CA GLU A 372 6.21 -4.84 30.63
C GLU A 372 7.68 -4.67 30.25
N ASN A 373 8.28 -5.70 29.66
CA ASN A 373 9.71 -5.75 29.30
C ASN A 373 9.98 -5.40 27.84
N THR A 374 8.96 -5.32 27.00
CA THR A 374 9.06 -5.17 25.54
C THR A 374 8.27 -3.97 25.06
N LYS A 375 8.81 -2.79 25.36
CA LYS A 375 8.16 -1.52 25.01
C LYS A 375 9.19 -0.44 24.69
N PHE A 376 8.76 0.54 23.94
CA PHE A 376 9.51 1.80 23.77
C PHE A 376 8.57 3.00 23.63
N ASN A 377 9.14 4.17 23.88
CA ASN A 377 8.52 5.46 23.61
C ASN A 377 9.39 6.25 22.63
N ILE A 378 8.74 7.03 21.80
CA ILE A 378 9.38 8.01 20.92
C ILE A 378 8.74 9.37 21.19
N LEU A 379 9.56 10.39 21.43
CA LEU A 379 9.12 11.79 21.50
C LEU A 379 9.89 12.61 20.48
N ASP A 380 9.17 13.19 19.54
CA ASP A 380 9.76 13.92 18.42
C ASP A 380 9.31 15.38 18.40
N GLY A 381 10.22 16.27 17.99
CA GLY A 381 9.89 17.62 17.55
C GLY A 381 10.28 17.79 16.08
N TYR A 382 9.42 18.39 15.27
CA TYR A 382 9.70 18.59 13.85
C TYR A 382 9.21 19.92 13.30
N THR A 383 9.84 20.35 12.22
CA THR A 383 9.47 21.56 11.50
C THR A 383 9.58 21.34 10.01
N THR A 384 8.71 21.99 9.24
CA THR A 384 8.80 22.06 7.78
C THR A 384 8.52 23.48 7.34
N LEU A 385 9.42 24.05 6.57
CA LEU A 385 9.28 25.36 5.94
C LEU A 385 8.94 25.16 4.47
N VAL A 386 7.87 25.80 4.01
CA VAL A 386 7.41 25.74 2.62
C VAL A 386 7.36 27.13 2.02
N TYR A 387 8.17 27.33 0.98
CA TYR A 387 8.22 28.55 0.21
C TYR A 387 7.81 28.30 -1.24
N ASN A 388 6.82 29.06 -1.72
CA ASN A 388 6.26 28.96 -3.08
C ASN A 388 6.35 30.33 -3.76
N ALA A 389 7.41 30.58 -4.50
CA ALA A 389 7.60 31.85 -5.18
C ALA A 389 6.68 32.01 -6.41
N ASP A 390 6.24 33.23 -6.69
CA ASP A 390 5.36 33.52 -7.84
C ASP A 390 6.07 33.33 -9.19
N PHE A 391 7.42 33.33 -9.20
CA PHE A 391 8.21 33.07 -10.41
C PHE A 391 8.40 31.56 -10.71
N GLY A 392 7.89 30.65 -9.86
CA GLY A 392 7.85 29.21 -10.11
C GLY A 392 8.75 28.36 -9.23
N LEU A 393 9.64 28.95 -8.41
CA LEU A 393 10.45 28.19 -7.45
C LEU A 393 9.60 27.76 -6.25
N ASN A 394 9.68 26.48 -5.88
CA ASN A 394 9.10 25.94 -4.67
C ASN A 394 10.20 25.24 -3.88
N ILE A 395 10.23 25.43 -2.57
CA ILE A 395 11.15 24.77 -1.65
C ILE A 395 10.37 24.24 -0.48
N ASN A 396 10.48 22.95 -0.22
CA ASN A 396 10.01 22.28 0.98
C ASN A 396 11.25 21.76 1.71
N THR A 397 11.53 22.25 2.91
CA THR A 397 12.66 21.81 3.73
C THR A 397 12.19 21.54 5.14
N GLY A 398 12.67 20.45 5.72
CA GLY A 398 12.26 20.01 7.04
C GLY A 398 13.40 19.45 7.87
N ALA A 399 13.17 19.44 9.17
CA ALA A 399 14.06 18.83 10.15
C ALA A 399 13.23 18.18 11.26
N ARG A 400 13.72 17.07 11.82
CA ARG A 400 13.13 16.36 12.94
C ARG A 400 14.21 15.91 13.90
N LEU A 401 14.00 16.18 15.16
CA LEU A 401 14.75 15.59 16.27
C LEU A 401 13.87 14.49 16.87
N ASN A 402 14.35 13.27 16.78
CA ASN A 402 13.71 12.08 17.31
C ASN A 402 14.43 11.66 18.59
N ASN A 403 13.68 11.47 19.70
CA ASN A 403 14.19 10.92 20.94
C ASN A 403 13.51 9.57 21.21
N HIS A 404 14.26 8.49 21.06
CA HIS A 404 13.81 7.12 21.30
C HIS A 404 14.29 6.63 22.65
N SER A 405 13.43 6.01 23.46
CA SER A 405 13.75 5.57 24.83
C SER A 405 14.96 4.62 24.93
N ALA A 406 15.24 3.82 23.88
CA ALA A 406 16.37 2.90 23.85
C ALA A 406 17.58 3.44 23.04
N TYR A 407 17.36 4.29 22.02
CA TYR A 407 18.42 4.71 21.08
C TYR A 407 18.79 6.19 21.20
N GLY A 408 18.17 6.93 22.14
CA GLY A 408 18.44 8.35 22.34
C GLY A 408 18.06 9.23 21.16
N ASN A 409 18.87 10.26 20.90
CA ASN A 409 18.57 11.29 19.93
C ASN A 409 19.07 10.93 18.51
N ASN A 410 18.19 11.11 17.51
CA ASN A 410 18.53 11.05 16.11
C ASN A 410 17.98 12.28 15.40
N PHE A 411 18.76 12.82 14.46
CA PHE A 411 18.41 13.99 13.68
C PHE A 411 18.28 13.61 12.21
N VAL A 412 17.15 13.97 11.59
CA VAL A 412 16.90 13.78 10.16
C VAL A 412 16.45 15.09 9.54
N TYR A 413 16.79 15.29 8.26
CA TYR A 413 16.45 16.51 7.53
C TYR A 413 16.19 16.21 6.05
N ASN A 414 15.50 17.11 5.38
CA ASN A 414 15.29 17.06 3.95
C ASN A 414 15.35 18.47 3.31
N ILE A 415 15.62 18.49 2.01
CA ILE A 415 15.44 19.63 1.15
C ILE A 415 14.90 19.16 -0.19
N ASN A 416 13.73 19.68 -0.59
CA ASN A 416 12.98 19.27 -1.77
C ASN A 416 12.65 20.50 -2.62
N PRO A 417 13.59 21.03 -3.43
CA PRO A 417 13.31 22.11 -4.36
C PRO A 417 12.57 21.59 -5.60
N SER A 418 11.69 22.44 -6.16
CA SER A 418 11.14 22.24 -7.48
C SER A 418 10.98 23.58 -8.21
N TYR A 419 10.99 23.55 -9.53
CA TYR A 419 10.82 24.75 -10.36
C TYR A 419 9.82 24.49 -11.48
N ASN A 420 8.77 25.31 -11.49
CA ASN A 420 7.75 25.29 -12.53
C ASN A 420 8.10 26.34 -13.59
N PHE A 421 8.52 25.89 -14.77
CA PHE A 421 8.85 26.77 -15.89
C PHE A 421 7.59 27.40 -16.47
N LYS A 422 7.66 28.69 -16.77
CA LYS A 422 6.63 29.44 -17.50
C LYS A 422 6.86 29.31 -19.01
N THR A 423 6.72 28.10 -19.55
CA THR A 423 6.87 27.78 -20.96
C THR A 423 5.51 27.60 -21.65
N SER A 424 5.50 27.40 -22.96
CA SER A 424 4.29 27.12 -23.73
C SER A 424 3.58 25.83 -23.30
N PHE A 425 4.27 24.92 -22.62
CA PHE A 425 3.73 23.71 -21.98
C PHE A 425 4.19 23.66 -20.51
N PRO A 426 3.37 23.16 -19.59
CA PRO A 426 3.78 22.97 -18.21
C PRO A 426 4.97 22.03 -18.10
N LEU A 427 6.07 22.52 -17.52
CA LEU A 427 7.27 21.74 -17.21
C LEU A 427 7.68 22.04 -15.78
N LYS A 428 7.78 21.01 -14.96
CA LYS A 428 8.31 21.07 -13.60
C LYS A 428 9.56 20.20 -13.54
N VAL A 429 10.64 20.73 -12.98
CA VAL A 429 11.79 19.94 -12.53
C VAL A 429 11.79 19.88 -11.02
N LEU A 430 12.29 18.79 -10.47
CA LEU A 430 12.35 18.58 -9.03
C LEU A 430 13.65 17.85 -8.65
N ALA A 431 14.10 18.12 -7.44
CA ALA A 431 15.18 17.39 -6.79
C ALA A 431 14.85 17.22 -5.31
N SER A 432 15.43 16.21 -4.69
CA SER A 432 15.26 15.94 -3.27
C SER A 432 16.53 15.34 -2.70
N TYR A 433 16.91 15.80 -1.52
CA TYR A 433 17.83 15.11 -0.62
C TYR A 433 17.14 14.91 0.70
N SER A 434 17.12 13.67 1.21
CA SER A 434 16.44 13.34 2.44
C SER A 434 17.23 12.30 3.22
N THR A 435 17.30 12.46 4.54
CA THR A 435 17.83 11.44 5.44
C THR A 435 16.70 10.78 6.21
N ASP A 436 16.91 9.55 6.63
CA ASP A 436 15.94 8.81 7.44
C ASP A 436 16.61 7.90 8.46
N TYR A 437 15.78 7.34 9.33
CA TYR A 437 16.16 6.56 10.46
C TYR A 437 15.05 5.55 10.78
N ILE A 438 15.43 4.28 10.98
CA ILE A 438 14.49 3.19 11.24
C ILE A 438 14.96 2.41 12.46
N THR A 439 14.12 2.34 13.49
CA THR A 439 14.39 1.54 14.67
C THR A 439 14.16 0.05 14.43
N PRO A 440 14.91 -0.85 15.06
CA PRO A 440 14.55 -2.27 15.13
C PRO A 440 13.14 -2.45 15.69
N SER A 441 12.42 -3.47 15.24
CA SER A 441 11.11 -3.85 15.81
C SER A 441 11.30 -4.50 17.19
N LEU A 442 10.21 -4.53 17.99
CA LEU A 442 10.24 -5.26 19.27
C LEU A 442 10.46 -6.76 19.05
N TYR A 443 9.92 -7.32 17.95
CA TYR A 443 10.17 -8.70 17.57
C TYR A 443 11.66 -8.97 17.30
N GLN A 444 12.31 -8.09 16.52
CA GLN A 444 13.75 -8.21 16.22
C GLN A 444 14.66 -8.05 17.45
N LEU A 445 14.18 -7.36 18.47
CA LEU A 445 14.95 -7.16 19.72
C LEU A 445 14.73 -8.28 20.73
N PHE A 446 13.50 -8.76 20.87
CA PHE A 446 13.09 -9.53 22.05
C PHE A 446 12.49 -10.91 21.76
N SER A 447 12.20 -11.26 20.48
CA SER A 447 11.73 -12.62 20.14
C SER A 447 12.80 -13.67 20.47
N GLU A 448 12.46 -14.93 20.31
CA GLU A 448 13.39 -16.07 20.44
C GLU A 448 14.61 -15.95 19.51
N TYR A 449 14.47 -15.23 18.39
CA TYR A 449 15.55 -14.85 17.47
C TYR A 449 16.05 -13.44 17.67
N GLY A 450 15.65 -12.80 18.76
CA GLY A 450 15.92 -11.39 19.02
C GLY A 450 17.37 -11.11 19.35
N ASN A 451 17.79 -9.88 19.04
CA ASN A 451 19.12 -9.38 19.38
C ASN A 451 19.02 -7.93 19.89
N THR A 452 19.19 -7.76 21.19
CA THR A 452 19.13 -6.44 21.86
C THR A 452 20.29 -5.51 21.51
N ASN A 453 21.34 -6.00 20.83
CA ASN A 453 22.47 -5.21 20.37
C ASN A 453 22.23 -4.56 18.99
N LEU A 454 21.07 -4.79 18.35
CA LEU A 454 20.75 -4.15 17.09
C LEU A 454 20.74 -2.63 17.21
N THR A 455 21.30 -2.00 16.19
CA THR A 455 21.31 -0.54 16.05
C THR A 455 20.34 -0.11 14.93
N PRO A 456 19.81 1.13 15.00
CA PRO A 456 18.93 1.63 13.95
C PRO A 456 19.59 1.70 12.58
N GLU A 457 18.81 1.43 11.54
CA GLU A 457 19.22 1.70 10.16
C GLU A 457 19.18 3.19 9.87
N LYS A 458 20.12 3.66 9.05
CA LYS A 458 20.19 5.05 8.57
C LYS A 458 20.31 5.07 7.06
N ASN A 459 19.53 5.90 6.42
CA ASN A 459 19.57 6.04 4.97
C ASN A 459 19.74 7.51 4.56
N ALA A 460 20.33 7.69 3.37
CA ALA A 460 20.33 8.95 2.65
C ALA A 460 19.83 8.69 1.22
N THR A 461 18.88 9.51 0.77
CA THR A 461 18.25 9.35 -0.55
C THR A 461 18.38 10.64 -1.34
N VAL A 462 18.87 10.53 -2.58
CA VAL A 462 18.89 11.61 -3.59
C VAL A 462 17.90 11.25 -4.70
N GLU A 463 17.12 12.23 -5.14
CA GLU A 463 16.16 12.09 -6.22
C GLU A 463 16.27 13.29 -7.16
N ALA A 464 16.08 13.07 -8.46
CA ALA A 464 15.93 14.13 -9.43
C ALA A 464 14.98 13.69 -10.56
N GLY A 465 14.17 14.61 -11.05
CA GLY A 465 13.20 14.27 -12.07
C GLY A 465 12.48 15.46 -12.67
N PHE A 466 11.52 15.14 -13.53
CA PHE A 466 10.66 16.13 -14.15
C PHE A 466 9.22 15.61 -14.31
N GLU A 467 8.29 16.54 -14.39
CA GLU A 467 6.89 16.33 -14.76
C GLU A 467 6.52 17.31 -15.87
N THR A 468 5.79 16.84 -16.88
CA THR A 468 5.35 17.71 -17.99
C THR A 468 3.98 17.33 -18.51
N GLU A 469 3.26 18.32 -19.04
CA GLU A 469 2.01 18.14 -19.75
C GLU A 469 2.16 18.71 -21.18
N LEU A 470 1.89 17.88 -22.18
CA LEU A 470 2.06 18.20 -23.59
C LEU A 470 0.72 18.17 -24.32
N PHE A 471 0.65 18.82 -25.50
CA PHE A 471 -0.53 18.80 -26.39
C PHE A 471 -1.84 19.16 -25.69
N ASN A 472 -1.87 20.32 -24.99
CA ASN A 472 -3.02 20.76 -24.20
C ASN A 472 -3.46 19.74 -23.15
N LYS A 473 -2.48 19.16 -22.41
CA LYS A 473 -2.66 18.16 -21.35
C LYS A 473 -3.14 16.80 -21.83
N LYS A 474 -3.11 16.52 -23.13
CA LYS A 474 -3.42 15.18 -23.64
C LYS A 474 -2.37 14.15 -23.25
N ILE A 475 -1.12 14.56 -23.05
CA ILE A 475 -0.03 13.69 -22.61
C ILE A 475 0.52 14.24 -21.30
N ARG A 476 0.55 13.42 -20.27
CA ARG A 476 1.27 13.69 -19.02
C ARG A 476 2.39 12.68 -18.90
N LEU A 477 3.58 13.16 -18.64
CA LEU A 477 4.79 12.35 -18.48
C LEU A 477 5.50 12.81 -17.21
N ASN A 478 5.90 11.87 -16.37
CA ASN A 478 6.89 12.09 -15.34
C ASN A 478 8.02 11.06 -15.42
N ALA A 479 9.21 11.46 -15.00
CA ALA A 479 10.35 10.56 -14.84
C ALA A 479 11.18 11.02 -13.65
N VAL A 480 11.61 10.07 -12.81
CA VAL A 480 12.43 10.33 -11.61
C VAL A 480 13.50 9.26 -11.50
N GLY A 481 14.75 9.71 -11.39
CA GLY A 481 15.86 8.87 -10.95
C GLY A 481 16.05 8.99 -9.44
N PHE A 482 16.43 7.89 -8.80
CA PHE A 482 16.75 7.86 -7.38
C PHE A 482 18.02 7.07 -7.09
N TYR A 483 18.68 7.46 -6.01
CA TYR A 483 19.82 6.76 -5.43
C TYR A 483 19.72 6.81 -3.91
N ARG A 484 19.90 5.67 -3.24
CA ARG A 484 19.83 5.53 -1.79
C ARG A 484 21.02 4.74 -1.28
N ASP A 485 21.68 5.28 -0.26
CA ASP A 485 22.64 4.58 0.59
C ASP A 485 21.99 4.20 1.91
N GLN A 486 22.22 2.98 2.38
CA GLN A 486 21.69 2.44 3.63
C GLN A 486 22.81 1.84 4.47
N ASN A 487 22.92 2.28 5.71
CA ASN A 487 23.86 1.76 6.71
C ASN A 487 23.09 0.98 7.79
N ASN A 488 23.76 -0.02 8.37
CA ASN A 488 23.24 -0.87 9.44
C ASN A 488 21.93 -1.61 9.05
N ALA A 489 21.76 -2.00 7.78
CA ALA A 489 20.59 -2.78 7.38
C ALA A 489 20.44 -4.00 8.30
N ILE A 490 19.21 -4.30 8.74
CA ILE A 490 18.96 -5.45 9.60
C ILE A 490 18.51 -6.62 8.72
N ASP A 491 19.15 -7.76 8.90
CA ASP A 491 18.82 -9.01 8.24
C ASP A 491 18.83 -10.18 9.24
N PHE A 492 18.37 -11.34 8.81
CA PHE A 492 18.34 -12.55 9.61
C PHE A 492 19.57 -13.40 9.31
N TYR A 493 20.32 -13.77 10.35
CA TYR A 493 21.47 -14.64 10.28
C TYR A 493 21.09 -16.05 10.68
N PHE A 494 21.54 -17.03 9.91
CA PHE A 494 21.43 -18.44 10.23
C PHE A 494 22.77 -19.14 9.96
N ASN A 495 23.26 -19.92 10.95
CA ASN A 495 24.45 -20.75 10.81
C ASN A 495 24.05 -22.23 10.71
N PRO A 496 24.22 -22.90 9.56
CA PRO A 496 23.80 -24.29 9.37
C PRO A 496 24.63 -25.30 10.17
N THR A 497 25.79 -24.91 10.72
CA THR A 497 26.64 -25.79 11.52
C THR A 497 26.34 -25.75 12.99
N THR A 498 26.09 -24.54 13.54
CA THR A 498 25.80 -24.34 14.97
C THR A 498 24.31 -24.18 15.27
N PHE A 499 23.49 -24.03 14.22
CA PHE A 499 22.06 -23.73 14.29
C PHE A 499 21.73 -22.41 14.97
N ASP A 500 22.72 -21.51 15.11
CA ASP A 500 22.48 -20.18 15.61
C ASP A 500 21.62 -19.37 14.63
N ALA A 501 20.54 -18.80 15.12
CA ALA A 501 19.59 -18.03 14.33
C ALA A 501 19.21 -16.76 15.09
N TYR A 502 19.51 -15.58 14.53
CA TYR A 502 19.18 -14.28 15.16
C TYR A 502 19.28 -13.12 14.18
N TYR A 503 18.70 -11.97 14.56
CA TYR A 503 18.81 -10.76 13.77
C TYR A 503 20.15 -10.07 13.94
N VAL A 504 20.72 -9.53 12.85
CA VAL A 504 22.01 -8.83 12.82
C VAL A 504 21.93 -7.54 12.02
N ASN A 505 22.77 -6.57 12.36
CA ASN A 505 23.05 -5.49 11.44
C ASN A 505 24.07 -5.98 10.39
N VAL A 506 23.74 -5.81 9.12
CA VAL A 506 24.63 -6.12 8.00
C VAL A 506 25.81 -5.16 8.00
N ASN A 507 27.03 -5.71 7.96
CA ASN A 507 28.24 -4.89 7.90
C ASN A 507 28.35 -4.17 6.54
N GLY A 508 28.70 -2.89 6.59
CA GLY A 508 28.90 -2.06 5.42
C GLY A 508 27.64 -1.33 4.95
N GLU A 509 27.81 -0.62 3.84
CA GLU A 509 26.78 0.16 3.19
C GLU A 509 26.10 -0.67 2.11
N THR A 510 24.78 -0.59 2.02
CA THR A 510 23.99 -1.20 0.95
C THR A 510 23.34 -0.11 0.10
N LYS A 511 23.19 -0.37 -1.20
CA LYS A 511 22.77 0.63 -2.18
C LYS A 511 21.55 0.19 -2.96
N ALA A 512 20.70 1.17 -3.27
CA ALA A 512 19.58 1.00 -4.19
C ALA A 512 19.53 2.19 -5.16
N LYS A 513 19.28 1.92 -6.44
CA LYS A 513 19.13 2.96 -7.47
C LYS A 513 18.11 2.55 -8.52
N GLY A 514 17.53 3.52 -9.18
CA GLY A 514 16.57 3.21 -10.22
C GLY A 514 15.99 4.43 -10.92
N ILE A 515 15.08 4.14 -11.84
CA ILE A 515 14.31 5.12 -12.59
C ILE A 515 12.84 4.69 -12.58
N GLU A 516 11.96 5.63 -12.32
CA GLU A 516 10.51 5.46 -12.41
C GLU A 516 9.98 6.42 -13.47
N THR A 517 9.08 5.94 -14.31
CA THR A 517 8.38 6.77 -15.30
C THR A 517 6.90 6.47 -15.26
N SER A 518 6.07 7.48 -15.49
CA SER A 518 4.62 7.30 -15.69
C SER A 518 4.18 8.14 -16.88
N LEU A 519 3.30 7.57 -17.70
CA LEU A 519 2.78 8.15 -18.92
C LEU A 519 1.26 8.01 -18.93
N ASN A 520 0.54 9.13 -19.11
CA ASN A 520 -0.89 9.14 -19.33
C ASN A 520 -1.19 9.85 -20.64
N ILE A 521 -1.95 9.20 -21.52
CA ILE A 521 -2.33 9.72 -22.84
C ILE A 521 -3.84 9.70 -22.98
N ALA A 522 -4.45 10.89 -23.08
CA ALA A 522 -5.85 11.02 -23.51
C ALA A 522 -5.90 10.95 -25.04
N ILE A 523 -6.05 9.73 -25.59
CA ILE A 523 -6.11 9.49 -27.03
C ILE A 523 -7.35 10.21 -27.60
N THR A 524 -8.48 10.03 -26.93
CA THR A 524 -9.72 10.78 -27.17
C THR A 524 -10.36 11.18 -25.84
N SER A 525 -11.49 11.87 -25.83
CA SER A 525 -12.26 12.13 -24.61
C SER A 525 -12.80 10.87 -23.93
N LYS A 526 -12.86 9.74 -24.66
CA LYS A 526 -13.40 8.45 -24.19
C LYS A 526 -12.33 7.36 -24.04
N LEU A 527 -11.15 7.53 -24.63
CA LEU A 527 -10.09 6.53 -24.66
C LEU A 527 -8.82 7.09 -24.04
N GLN A 528 -8.35 6.46 -22.98
CA GLN A 528 -7.15 6.84 -22.23
C GLN A 528 -6.20 5.65 -22.11
N LEU A 529 -4.92 5.88 -22.37
CA LEU A 529 -3.83 4.94 -22.12
C LEU A 529 -3.03 5.45 -20.91
N ASN A 530 -2.86 4.60 -19.92
CA ASN A 530 -2.01 4.84 -18.77
C ASN A 530 -0.89 3.80 -18.76
N GLY A 531 0.32 4.19 -18.40
CA GLY A 531 1.43 3.26 -18.29
C GLY A 531 2.46 3.75 -17.29
N ASN A 532 3.18 2.80 -16.71
CA ASN A 532 4.36 3.10 -15.92
C ASN A 532 5.44 2.03 -16.13
N TYR A 533 6.66 2.44 -15.91
CA TYR A 533 7.83 1.57 -15.94
C TYR A 533 8.76 1.91 -14.79
N THR A 534 9.30 0.88 -14.18
CA THR A 534 10.25 0.98 -13.08
C THR A 534 11.46 0.11 -13.36
N PHE A 535 12.63 0.70 -13.23
CA PHE A 535 13.91 0.01 -13.11
C PHE A 535 14.40 0.17 -11.67
N THR A 536 14.69 -0.94 -10.99
CA THR A 536 15.25 -0.94 -9.62
C THR A 536 16.42 -1.90 -9.56
N GLN A 537 17.56 -1.42 -9.08
CA GLN A 537 18.73 -2.22 -8.80
C GLN A 537 19.12 -2.04 -7.34
N VAL A 538 19.30 -3.14 -6.63
CA VAL A 538 19.75 -3.21 -5.23
C VAL A 538 21.00 -4.08 -5.13
N ASP A 539 21.78 -3.90 -4.07
CA ASP A 539 22.92 -4.76 -3.78
C ASP A 539 22.45 -6.18 -3.44
N LYS A 540 23.32 -7.17 -3.70
CA LYS A 540 23.00 -8.61 -3.56
C LYS A 540 22.46 -8.98 -2.18
N ALA A 541 22.95 -8.34 -1.13
CA ALA A 541 22.49 -8.58 0.24
C ALA A 541 20.99 -8.26 0.45
N LEU A 542 20.41 -7.41 -0.38
CA LEU A 542 19.01 -6.98 -0.30
C LEU A 542 18.16 -7.47 -1.47
N ASP A 543 18.77 -8.11 -2.48
CA ASP A 543 18.15 -8.50 -3.75
C ASP A 543 17.32 -9.79 -3.60
N ARG A 544 16.22 -9.69 -2.85
CA ARG A 544 15.24 -10.76 -2.72
C ARG A 544 13.85 -10.23 -3.03
N LEU A 545 13.14 -10.90 -3.94
CA LEU A 545 11.76 -10.59 -4.38
C LEU A 545 11.58 -9.21 -5.03
N ILE A 546 12.65 -8.52 -5.38
CA ILE A 546 12.62 -7.20 -6.02
C ILE A 546 12.86 -7.37 -7.53
N PRO A 547 11.86 -7.11 -8.39
CA PRO A 547 12.03 -7.20 -9.83
C PRO A 547 12.91 -6.05 -10.33
N LYS A 548 13.91 -6.38 -11.15
CA LYS A 548 14.78 -5.36 -11.77
C LYS A 548 14.02 -4.46 -12.75
N HIS A 549 13.05 -5.02 -13.47
CA HIS A 549 12.19 -4.31 -14.40
C HIS A 549 10.73 -4.66 -14.10
N LYS A 550 9.90 -3.64 -14.00
CA LYS A 550 8.45 -3.77 -13.88
C LYS A 550 7.76 -2.79 -14.81
N ALA A 551 6.71 -3.23 -15.48
CA ALA A 551 5.89 -2.36 -16.33
C ALA A 551 4.40 -2.67 -16.10
N ASN A 552 3.60 -1.61 -16.06
CA ASN A 552 2.14 -1.71 -16.08
C ASN A 552 1.62 -0.82 -17.21
N ALA A 553 0.55 -1.27 -17.87
CA ALA A 553 -0.18 -0.46 -18.84
C ALA A 553 -1.68 -0.74 -18.70
N SER A 554 -2.52 0.27 -18.84
CA SER A 554 -3.96 0.12 -18.88
C SER A 554 -4.59 0.96 -19.99
N LEU A 555 -5.58 0.38 -20.66
CA LEU A 555 -6.41 1.06 -21.63
C LEU A 555 -7.82 1.21 -21.06
N ASP A 556 -8.24 2.44 -20.83
CA ASP A 556 -9.55 2.82 -20.31
C ASP A 556 -10.42 3.33 -21.46
N PHE A 557 -11.59 2.72 -21.65
CA PHE A 557 -12.53 3.10 -22.71
C PHE A 557 -13.93 3.35 -22.16
N GLN A 558 -14.36 4.61 -22.12
CA GLN A 558 -15.73 5.03 -21.82
C GLN A 558 -16.57 4.95 -23.11
N ALA A 559 -17.10 3.77 -23.44
CA ALA A 559 -17.83 3.56 -24.69
C ALA A 559 -19.10 4.43 -24.76
N THR A 560 -19.86 4.47 -23.67
CA THR A 560 -21.05 5.33 -23.51
C THR A 560 -21.02 6.00 -22.13
N SER A 561 -21.99 6.86 -21.82
CA SER A 561 -22.12 7.43 -20.48
C SER A 561 -22.37 6.39 -19.37
N ARG A 562 -22.70 5.13 -19.74
CA ARG A 562 -23.00 4.03 -18.80
C ARG A 562 -22.06 2.85 -18.91
N ALA A 563 -21.33 2.70 -20.04
CA ALA A 563 -20.49 1.53 -20.32
C ALA A 563 -19.02 1.91 -20.28
N PHE A 564 -18.24 1.25 -19.43
CA PHE A 564 -16.81 1.40 -19.28
C PHE A 564 -16.10 0.07 -19.44
N PHE A 565 -14.97 0.07 -20.14
CA PHE A 565 -14.10 -1.07 -20.37
C PHE A 565 -12.68 -0.71 -19.95
N ASN A 566 -12.01 -1.65 -19.32
CA ASN A 566 -10.59 -1.55 -18.98
C ASN A 566 -9.87 -2.83 -19.37
N VAL A 567 -8.68 -2.69 -19.96
CA VAL A 567 -7.74 -3.80 -20.15
C VAL A 567 -6.45 -3.37 -19.46
N ASN A 568 -5.93 -4.21 -18.61
CA ASN A 568 -4.71 -3.97 -17.83
C ASN A 568 -3.67 -5.04 -18.19
N TYR A 569 -2.43 -4.59 -18.39
CA TYR A 569 -1.24 -5.43 -18.62
C TYR A 569 -0.23 -5.17 -17.52
N GLN A 570 0.36 -6.22 -17.00
CA GLN A 570 1.46 -6.17 -16.04
C GLN A 570 2.60 -7.09 -16.49
N TYR A 571 3.82 -6.61 -16.42
CA TYR A 571 5.06 -7.37 -16.62
C TYR A 571 5.96 -7.25 -15.41
N LEU A 572 6.46 -8.39 -14.91
CA LEU A 572 7.51 -8.47 -13.91
C LEU A 572 8.70 -9.26 -14.45
N ASN A 573 9.89 -8.69 -14.28
CA ASN A 573 11.15 -9.36 -14.62
C ASN A 573 11.46 -10.50 -13.64
N ALA A 574 12.30 -11.44 -14.07
CA ALA A 574 12.86 -12.47 -13.22
C ALA A 574 13.53 -11.85 -11.98
N ARG A 575 13.39 -12.49 -10.81
CA ARG A 575 13.88 -12.03 -9.53
C ARG A 575 14.44 -13.17 -8.69
N ASN A 576 15.26 -12.85 -7.71
CA ASN A 576 15.82 -13.82 -6.78
C ASN A 576 14.83 -14.07 -5.63
N ASP A 577 14.76 -15.30 -5.17
CA ASP A 577 14.13 -15.70 -3.92
C ASP A 577 15.03 -16.68 -3.19
N ALA A 578 14.70 -17.00 -1.96
CA ALA A 578 15.43 -17.97 -1.15
C ALA A 578 14.45 -18.66 -0.20
N PHE A 579 14.70 -19.92 0.09
CA PHE A 579 13.97 -20.69 1.09
C PHE A 579 14.94 -21.52 1.94
N PHE A 580 14.50 -21.88 3.14
CA PHE A 580 15.25 -22.81 3.97
C PHE A 580 15.01 -24.23 3.47
N ASP A 581 16.06 -24.94 3.13
CA ASP A 581 16.01 -26.34 2.72
C ASP A 581 16.32 -27.22 3.93
N GLY A 582 15.30 -27.91 4.45
CA GLY A 582 15.40 -28.78 5.61
C GLY A 582 16.28 -30.04 5.37
N ASN A 583 16.50 -30.46 4.12
CA ASN A 583 17.38 -31.60 3.82
C ASN A 583 18.85 -31.22 3.96
N THR A 584 19.22 -30.03 3.53
CA THR A 584 20.59 -29.53 3.59
C THR A 584 20.85 -28.63 4.80
N PHE A 585 19.81 -28.30 5.55
CA PHE A 585 19.83 -27.32 6.65
C PHE A 585 20.51 -26.00 6.23
N SER A 586 20.23 -25.54 5.03
CA SER A 586 20.83 -24.34 4.47
C SER A 586 19.82 -23.49 3.71
N VAL A 587 20.18 -22.23 3.46
CA VAL A 587 19.35 -21.34 2.62
C VAL A 587 19.65 -21.60 1.15
N ALA A 588 18.67 -22.15 0.43
CA ALA A 588 18.73 -22.36 -1.01
C ALA A 588 18.28 -21.10 -1.75
N ASN A 589 19.13 -20.60 -2.64
CA ASN A 589 18.81 -19.45 -3.49
C ASN A 589 18.24 -19.92 -4.82
N VAL A 590 17.11 -19.35 -5.24
CA VAL A 590 16.42 -19.67 -6.49
C VAL A 590 16.15 -18.41 -7.30
N LYS A 591 16.07 -18.60 -8.61
CA LYS A 591 15.68 -17.54 -9.54
C LYS A 591 14.27 -17.79 -10.05
N LEU A 592 13.34 -16.94 -9.67
CA LEU A 592 11.98 -16.97 -10.18
C LEU A 592 11.93 -16.39 -11.60
N GLY A 593 11.13 -17.01 -12.48
CA GLY A 593 10.92 -16.57 -13.84
C GLY A 593 10.24 -15.19 -13.93
N SER A 594 10.35 -14.57 -15.09
CA SER A 594 9.54 -13.40 -15.43
C SER A 594 8.13 -13.85 -15.82
N TYR A 595 7.14 -12.99 -15.58
CA TYR A 595 5.77 -13.27 -15.98
C TYR A 595 5.04 -12.01 -16.49
N GLN A 596 3.92 -12.24 -17.16
CA GLN A 596 3.07 -11.18 -17.68
C GLN A 596 1.60 -11.53 -17.51
N LEU A 597 0.83 -10.60 -17.03
CA LEU A 597 -0.60 -10.78 -16.77
C LEU A 597 -1.42 -9.79 -17.60
N VAL A 598 -2.52 -10.28 -18.16
CA VAL A 598 -3.53 -9.44 -18.80
C VAL A 598 -4.85 -9.64 -18.08
N ASN A 599 -5.46 -8.53 -17.67
CA ASN A 599 -6.75 -8.52 -16.99
C ASN A 599 -7.73 -7.63 -17.78
N ALA A 600 -9.02 -7.91 -17.68
CA ALA A 600 -10.07 -7.07 -18.26
C ALA A 600 -11.21 -6.83 -17.27
N LEU A 601 -11.83 -5.67 -17.39
CA LEU A 601 -13.01 -5.26 -16.63
C LEU A 601 -14.03 -4.62 -17.56
N VAL A 602 -15.28 -4.99 -17.38
CA VAL A 602 -16.45 -4.32 -17.97
C VAL A 602 -17.32 -3.81 -16.83
N LYS A 603 -17.73 -2.56 -16.91
CA LYS A 603 -18.63 -1.93 -15.95
C LYS A 603 -19.80 -1.32 -16.69
N TYR A 604 -21.01 -1.52 -16.20
CA TYR A 604 -22.24 -0.99 -16.81
C TYR A 604 -23.20 -0.45 -15.76
N GLU A 605 -23.59 0.83 -15.89
CA GLU A 605 -24.62 1.43 -15.06
C GLU A 605 -26.01 1.00 -15.55
N LEU A 606 -26.60 0.01 -14.90
CA LEU A 606 -27.97 -0.45 -15.17
C LEU A 606 -28.99 0.65 -14.89
N ILE A 607 -28.83 1.32 -13.74
CA ILE A 607 -29.57 2.53 -13.37
C ILE A 607 -28.55 3.61 -13.08
N LYS A 608 -28.60 4.69 -13.85
CA LYS A 608 -27.63 5.79 -13.78
C LYS A 608 -27.44 6.27 -12.34
N SER A 609 -26.18 6.28 -11.87
CA SER A 609 -25.76 6.70 -10.52
C SER A 609 -26.42 5.94 -9.37
N ARG A 610 -27.07 4.80 -9.60
CA ARG A 610 -27.73 4.01 -8.55
C ARG A 610 -27.37 2.53 -8.59
N LEU A 611 -27.40 1.87 -9.74
CA LEU A 611 -27.14 0.43 -9.84
C LEU A 611 -26.09 0.17 -10.90
N THR A 612 -24.96 -0.33 -10.48
CA THR A 612 -23.82 -0.66 -11.34
C THR A 612 -23.56 -2.15 -11.29
N PHE A 613 -23.42 -2.76 -12.47
CA PHE A 613 -22.92 -4.11 -12.66
C PHE A 613 -21.46 -4.03 -13.11
N PHE A 614 -20.62 -4.98 -12.70
CA PHE A 614 -19.33 -5.21 -13.32
C PHE A 614 -19.05 -6.71 -13.53
N GLY A 615 -18.21 -6.99 -14.52
CA GLY A 615 -17.62 -8.28 -14.75
C GLY A 615 -16.13 -8.12 -15.01
N SER A 616 -15.30 -8.98 -14.44
CA SER A 616 -13.85 -8.96 -14.64
C SER A 616 -13.31 -10.35 -14.91
N ALA A 617 -12.22 -10.38 -15.67
CA ALA A 617 -11.40 -11.56 -15.91
C ALA A 617 -9.95 -11.22 -15.58
N THR A 618 -9.30 -11.99 -14.73
CA THR A 618 -7.89 -11.85 -14.35
C THR A 618 -7.08 -12.98 -14.94
N ASN A 619 -5.80 -12.70 -15.25
CA ASN A 619 -4.90 -13.65 -15.90
C ASN A 619 -5.55 -14.35 -17.11
N ILE A 620 -6.08 -13.56 -18.06
CA ILE A 620 -6.91 -14.05 -19.19
C ILE A 620 -6.23 -15.16 -19.98
N PHE A 621 -4.90 -15.10 -20.11
CA PHE A 621 -4.11 -16.08 -20.87
C PHE A 621 -3.74 -17.33 -20.06
N ASN A 622 -4.13 -17.38 -18.77
CA ASN A 622 -3.81 -18.46 -17.85
C ASN A 622 -2.30 -18.69 -17.76
N GLU A 623 -1.53 -17.61 -17.66
CA GLU A 623 -0.07 -17.66 -17.47
C GLU A 623 0.24 -18.36 -16.15
N GLU A 624 1.11 -19.37 -16.22
CA GLU A 624 1.66 -20.04 -15.06
C GLU A 624 2.93 -19.30 -14.60
N PHE A 625 3.01 -18.98 -13.33
CA PHE A 625 4.14 -18.24 -12.77
C PHE A 625 4.32 -18.55 -11.28
N VAL A 626 5.46 -18.16 -10.72
CA VAL A 626 5.75 -18.28 -9.29
C VAL A 626 6.02 -16.89 -8.73
N GLU A 627 5.27 -16.50 -7.69
CA GLU A 627 5.46 -15.23 -6.99
C GLU A 627 6.41 -15.38 -5.80
N ASN A 628 6.28 -16.48 -5.06
CA ASN A 628 7.19 -16.94 -4.01
C ASN A 628 7.40 -18.45 -4.16
N VAL A 629 8.61 -18.93 -3.84
CA VAL A 629 8.90 -20.36 -3.88
C VAL A 629 7.94 -21.14 -3.00
N GLY A 630 7.36 -22.22 -3.54
CA GLY A 630 6.47 -23.12 -2.84
C GLY A 630 5.01 -22.67 -2.74
N TYR A 631 4.67 -21.44 -3.12
CA TYR A 631 3.31 -20.93 -3.03
C TYR A 631 2.59 -20.95 -4.37
N SER A 632 1.31 -21.33 -4.32
CA SER A 632 0.42 -21.29 -5.47
C SER A 632 0.16 -19.85 -5.93
N THR A 633 -0.12 -19.71 -7.22
CA THR A 633 -0.54 -18.44 -7.82
C THR A 633 -1.86 -18.61 -8.59
N ARG A 634 -2.60 -17.50 -8.67
CA ARG A 634 -3.89 -17.48 -9.38
C ARG A 634 -3.70 -17.63 -10.88
N GLY A 635 -4.36 -18.62 -11.44
CA GLY A 635 -4.60 -18.76 -12.85
C GLY A 635 -5.65 -17.77 -13.36
N ARG A 636 -6.31 -18.11 -14.46
CA ARG A 636 -7.44 -17.34 -14.98
C ARG A 636 -8.63 -17.43 -14.04
N ASN A 637 -9.15 -16.25 -13.64
CA ASN A 637 -10.32 -16.16 -12.77
C ASN A 637 -11.32 -15.14 -13.29
N PHE A 638 -12.59 -15.32 -12.92
CA PHE A 638 -13.69 -14.44 -13.27
C PHE A 638 -14.41 -13.96 -12.02
N LYS A 639 -14.85 -12.70 -12.03
CA LYS A 639 -15.65 -12.13 -10.95
C LYS A 639 -16.76 -11.24 -11.53
N ILE A 640 -17.94 -11.32 -10.97
CA ILE A 640 -19.06 -10.42 -11.26
C ILE A 640 -19.50 -9.74 -9.97
N GLY A 641 -20.09 -8.57 -10.10
CA GLY A 641 -20.57 -7.84 -8.94
C GLY A 641 -21.63 -6.80 -9.26
N LEU A 642 -22.39 -6.48 -8.24
CA LEU A 642 -23.41 -5.44 -8.23
C LEU A 642 -23.11 -4.44 -7.12
N ASN A 643 -23.28 -3.16 -7.42
CA ASN A 643 -23.18 -2.06 -6.46
C ASN A 643 -24.44 -1.19 -6.55
N ILE A 644 -25.07 -0.93 -5.41
CA ILE A 644 -26.30 -0.14 -5.28
C ILE A 644 -26.02 1.09 -4.41
N ILE A 645 -26.37 2.27 -4.90
CA ILE A 645 -26.37 3.55 -4.15
C ILE A 645 -27.83 3.94 -3.93
N LEU A 646 -28.20 4.16 -2.66
CA LEU A 646 -29.56 4.43 -2.17
C LEU A 646 -29.77 5.92 -1.84
#